data_607b1dde51ebfc35940750bd58255dd5
#
_entry.id   607b1dde51ebfc35940750bd58255dd5
#
_cell.length_a   1.000
_cell.length_b   1.000
_cell.length_c   1.000
_cell.angle_alpha   90.00
_cell.angle_beta   90.00
_cell.angle_gamma   90.00
#
_symmetry.space_group_name_H-M   'P 1'
#
loop_
_entity.id
_entity.type
_entity.pdbx_description
1 polymer ?
#
loop_
_entity_poly.entity_id
_entity_poly.type
_entity_poly.pdbx_seq_one_letter_code
_entity_poly.pdbx_strand_id
1 'polypeptide(L)'
;MTDEKQTQEQADEEMINQGFQELLDSYLATKHRKKVEIITKAFNFAKQAHKGVKRRSGEPYIMHPIAVAKIVCTEIGLGSTSICSALLHDVVEDTDYTVEDIENLFGPKIAQIVDGLTKISGGIFGDRASAQAENFKKLLLTMSDDIRVILIKIADRLHNMRTLGSMLPNKQYKIAGETLYIYAPLANRLGLNKIKTELEDLSFKYEHPEEYAQIESKLQETQAEREEVFREFTAPIRAQLDKMGISYQLIARVKSPYSIWNKMQTKHITFEEIYDILAVRIIFCPKNPEEELNECFNIYVSISKIYKPHPDRLRDWVSHPKANGYQALHVTLMSNKGQWIEVQIRSERMNDVAEQGFAAHWKYKEGGGSEDEGELEKWLRTIKEILDDPQPDAMDFLDTIKLNLFASEIFVFTPKGEIKTMPQNCTALDFAFSIHTFLGSHCIGAKVNHKLVPLSHKLQSGDQVEILTSKSQHVQPSWINFATTAKAKAKIQAILKREQRGMQQAGEEMLREFFSREGVEYTPENIRKICNLHTLKTQEELFAAIGFKTIILGENDKNELKDKPVSSNWKKYISFAFGGSKTNKEKPTEEKVPLPKIDSKKILKLTPEAIQKNYVIAECCKPIPGDDVLGYIGDNNRIIIHKRQCPLATKLKSSYGNRLLTVQWETGKSLYFPVNIYIKGIDHIGLLNKVTEIISQQLNVNIHKLNIESNDGIFEGRIQLFVHDVDDVKSITTNLRKIDEIKTVTRIEKFEDQPN
;
A
#
# COMPACT_ATOMS: atom_id res chain seq x y z
N MET A 1 -8.93 48.44 -15.43
CA MET A 1 -9.71 47.28 -14.93
C MET A 1 -10.52 46.55 -15.99
N THR A 2 -11.17 47.21 -16.97
CA THR A 2 -11.86 46.53 -18.12
C THR A 2 -10.89 45.97 -19.13
N ASP A 3 -9.85 46.69 -19.51
CA ASP A 3 -8.86 46.26 -20.50
C ASP A 3 -7.97 45.12 -20.01
N GLU A 4 -7.55 45.14 -18.77
CA GLU A 4 -6.75 44.06 -18.17
C GLU A 4 -7.55 42.73 -18.08
N LYS A 5 -8.88 42.82 -17.83
CA LYS A 5 -9.76 41.65 -17.77
C LYS A 5 -9.99 41.06 -19.16
N GLN A 6 -10.16 41.89 -20.17
CA GLN A 6 -10.28 41.45 -21.57
C GLN A 6 -8.99 40.83 -22.10
N THR A 7 -7.81 41.39 -21.75
CA THR A 7 -6.51 40.85 -22.12
C THR A 7 -6.28 39.49 -21.47
N GLN A 8 -6.72 39.28 -20.20
CA GLN A 8 -6.59 38.00 -19.51
C GLN A 8 -7.54 36.94 -20.10
N GLU A 9 -8.78 37.32 -20.44
CA GLU A 9 -9.75 36.41 -21.08
C GLU A 9 -9.25 35.95 -22.46
N GLN A 10 -8.61 36.82 -23.23
CA GLN A 10 -8.00 36.47 -24.52
C GLN A 10 -6.82 35.51 -24.32
N ALA A 11 -5.96 35.76 -23.35
CA ALA A 11 -4.81 34.87 -23.04
C ALA A 11 -5.29 33.48 -22.55
N ASP A 12 -6.32 33.44 -21.72
CA ASP A 12 -6.95 32.18 -21.25
C ASP A 12 -7.52 31.39 -22.46
N GLU A 13 -8.19 32.07 -23.39
CA GLU A 13 -8.77 31.45 -24.59
C GLU A 13 -7.70 30.91 -25.56
N GLU A 14 -6.61 31.65 -25.75
CA GLU A 14 -5.47 31.17 -26.55
C GLU A 14 -4.83 29.93 -25.92
N MET A 15 -4.62 29.93 -24.61
CA MET A 15 -4.08 28.80 -23.87
C MET A 15 -4.96 27.54 -24.04
N ILE A 16 -6.28 27.70 -23.91
CA ILE A 16 -7.24 26.60 -24.05
C ILE A 16 -7.20 26.01 -25.46
N ASN A 17 -7.19 26.88 -26.49
CA ASN A 17 -7.18 26.44 -27.89
C ASN A 17 -5.86 25.76 -28.25
N GLN A 18 -4.73 26.29 -27.77
CA GLN A 18 -3.42 25.68 -27.95
C GLN A 18 -3.36 24.29 -27.28
N GLY A 19 -3.79 24.18 -26.02
CA GLY A 19 -3.79 22.90 -25.29
C GLY A 19 -4.65 21.83 -25.97
N PHE A 20 -5.80 22.24 -26.52
CA PHE A 20 -6.67 21.33 -27.29
C PHE A 20 -6.06 20.93 -28.64
N GLN A 21 -5.41 21.89 -29.34
CA GLN A 21 -4.72 21.60 -30.60
C GLN A 21 -3.58 20.57 -30.37
N GLU A 22 -2.79 20.73 -29.31
CA GLU A 22 -1.74 19.78 -28.94
C GLU A 22 -2.30 18.38 -28.64
N LEU A 23 -3.48 18.29 -28.00
CA LEU A 23 -4.18 17.02 -27.80
C LEU A 23 -4.58 16.37 -29.12
N LEU A 24 -5.15 17.16 -30.06
CA LEU A 24 -5.55 16.68 -31.39
C LEU A 24 -4.37 16.21 -32.20
N ASP A 25 -3.29 16.96 -32.24
CA ASP A 25 -2.06 16.61 -32.95
C ASP A 25 -1.47 15.31 -32.40
N SER A 26 -1.43 15.17 -31.08
CA SER A 26 -1.02 13.95 -30.41
C SER A 26 -1.90 12.75 -30.78
N TYR A 27 -3.22 12.93 -30.80
CA TYR A 27 -4.18 11.88 -31.18
C TYR A 27 -4.02 11.51 -32.66
N LEU A 28 -3.83 12.48 -33.55
CA LEU A 28 -3.61 12.26 -34.98
C LEU A 28 -2.32 11.50 -35.28
N ALA A 29 -1.31 11.62 -34.43
CA ALA A 29 -0.05 10.87 -34.52
C ALA A 29 -0.22 9.38 -34.09
N THR A 30 -1.28 9.03 -33.36
CA THR A 30 -1.51 7.63 -32.93
C THR A 30 -1.99 6.73 -34.10
N LYS A 31 -1.91 5.42 -33.92
CA LYS A 31 -2.42 4.42 -34.87
C LYS A 31 -3.94 4.18 -34.77
N HIS A 32 -4.63 4.85 -33.84
CA HIS A 32 -6.08 4.67 -33.68
C HIS A 32 -6.91 5.20 -34.85
N ARG A 33 -8.13 4.64 -35.02
CA ARG A 33 -9.10 5.18 -36.00
C ARG A 33 -9.43 6.63 -35.65
N LYS A 34 -9.28 7.53 -36.63
CA LYS A 34 -9.45 8.98 -36.41
C LYS A 34 -10.94 9.33 -36.26
N LYS A 35 -11.30 9.76 -35.06
CA LYS A 35 -12.67 10.23 -34.71
C LYS A 35 -12.57 11.63 -34.09
N VAL A 36 -12.08 12.60 -34.87
CA VAL A 36 -11.82 13.97 -34.42
C VAL A 36 -13.10 14.69 -34.02
N GLU A 37 -14.19 14.50 -34.77
CA GLU A 37 -15.47 15.19 -34.55
C GLU A 37 -16.04 14.98 -33.15
N ILE A 38 -16.05 13.73 -32.65
CA ILE A 38 -16.58 13.45 -31.30
C ILE A 38 -15.69 14.01 -30.20
N ILE A 39 -14.37 14.03 -30.42
CA ILE A 39 -13.42 14.61 -29.46
C ILE A 39 -13.61 16.14 -29.40
N THR A 40 -13.73 16.79 -30.56
CA THR A 40 -14.00 18.22 -30.64
C THR A 40 -15.34 18.58 -30.01
N LYS A 41 -16.39 17.74 -30.23
CA LYS A 41 -17.70 17.92 -29.60
C LYS A 41 -17.58 17.81 -28.05
N ALA A 42 -16.85 16.81 -27.54
CA ALA A 42 -16.63 16.62 -26.10
C ALA A 42 -15.86 17.80 -25.48
N PHE A 43 -14.81 18.26 -26.15
CA PHE A 43 -14.05 19.43 -25.71
C PHE A 43 -14.92 20.70 -25.65
N ASN A 44 -15.67 21.01 -26.71
CA ASN A 44 -16.50 22.20 -26.73
C ASN A 44 -17.58 22.16 -25.62
N PHE A 45 -18.14 20.99 -25.38
CA PHE A 45 -19.11 20.80 -24.32
C PHE A 45 -18.47 21.00 -22.92
N ALA A 46 -17.33 20.35 -22.66
CA ALA A 46 -16.61 20.51 -21.39
C ALA A 46 -16.12 21.96 -21.17
N LYS A 47 -15.64 22.64 -22.24
CA LYS A 47 -15.25 24.05 -22.20
C LYS A 47 -16.41 24.95 -21.82
N GLN A 48 -17.58 24.70 -22.37
CA GLN A 48 -18.80 25.46 -22.02
C GLN A 48 -19.27 25.17 -20.59
N ALA A 49 -19.22 23.91 -20.15
CA ALA A 49 -19.64 23.48 -18.82
C ALA A 49 -18.78 24.13 -17.71
N HIS A 50 -17.47 24.25 -17.93
CA HIS A 50 -16.53 24.85 -16.97
C HIS A 50 -16.20 26.31 -17.24
N LYS A 51 -17.00 27.01 -18.05
CA LYS A 51 -16.75 28.41 -18.40
C LYS A 51 -16.69 29.31 -17.16
N GLY A 52 -15.60 30.09 -17.04
CA GLY A 52 -15.39 31.03 -15.93
C GLY A 52 -14.83 30.40 -14.66
N VAL A 53 -14.71 29.08 -14.58
CA VAL A 53 -14.11 28.41 -13.43
C VAL A 53 -12.60 28.40 -13.57
N LYS A 54 -11.89 28.75 -12.49
CA LYS A 54 -10.41 28.72 -12.43
C LYS A 54 -9.91 27.77 -11.36
N ARG A 55 -8.78 27.12 -11.62
CA ARG A 55 -8.04 26.33 -10.62
C ARG A 55 -7.35 27.24 -9.60
N ARG A 56 -6.86 26.68 -8.51
CA ARG A 56 -6.05 27.40 -7.52
C ARG A 56 -4.74 27.96 -8.07
N SER A 57 -4.20 27.35 -9.12
CA SER A 57 -3.05 27.85 -9.88
C SER A 57 -3.35 29.14 -10.67
N GLY A 58 -4.64 29.50 -10.82
CA GLY A 58 -5.10 30.65 -11.58
C GLY A 58 -5.47 30.36 -13.03
N GLU A 59 -5.14 29.20 -13.56
CA GLU A 59 -5.46 28.77 -14.93
C GLU A 59 -6.94 28.37 -15.10
N PRO A 60 -7.51 28.44 -16.32
CA PRO A 60 -8.86 27.96 -16.59
C PRO A 60 -9.02 26.48 -16.22
N TYR A 61 -10.16 26.11 -15.62
CA TYR A 61 -10.38 24.73 -15.14
C TYR A 61 -10.27 23.69 -16.26
N ILE A 62 -10.77 24.02 -17.47
CA ILE A 62 -10.75 23.12 -18.63
C ILE A 62 -9.35 22.63 -19.02
N MET A 63 -8.28 23.32 -18.61
CA MET A 63 -6.91 22.86 -18.85
C MET A 63 -6.62 21.52 -18.17
N HIS A 64 -7.28 21.24 -17.03
CA HIS A 64 -7.16 19.96 -16.35
C HIS A 64 -7.74 18.79 -17.18
N PRO A 65 -9.03 18.79 -17.61
CA PRO A 65 -9.54 17.76 -18.51
C PRO A 65 -8.74 17.58 -19.79
N ILE A 66 -8.23 18.67 -20.39
CA ILE A 66 -7.36 18.60 -21.58
C ILE A 66 -6.07 17.83 -21.24
N ALA A 67 -5.41 18.16 -20.12
CA ALA A 67 -4.18 17.51 -19.71
C ALA A 67 -4.41 16.02 -19.36
N VAL A 68 -5.50 15.69 -18.67
CA VAL A 68 -5.90 14.29 -18.41
C VAL A 68 -6.14 13.53 -19.72
N ALA A 69 -6.86 14.12 -20.66
CA ALA A 69 -7.11 13.52 -21.97
C ALA A 69 -5.80 13.33 -22.76
N LYS A 70 -4.83 14.24 -22.64
CA LYS A 70 -3.49 14.11 -23.24
C LYS A 70 -2.71 12.96 -22.64
N ILE A 71 -2.72 12.78 -21.32
CA ILE A 71 -2.09 11.63 -20.63
C ILE A 71 -2.75 10.32 -21.11
N VAL A 72 -4.08 10.27 -21.16
CA VAL A 72 -4.85 9.11 -21.63
C VAL A 72 -4.48 8.75 -23.07
N CYS A 73 -4.28 9.74 -23.94
CA CYS A 73 -3.91 9.56 -25.33
C CYS A 73 -2.45 9.13 -25.52
N THR A 74 -1.51 9.85 -24.89
CA THR A 74 -0.07 9.74 -25.19
C THR A 74 0.67 8.78 -24.28
N GLU A 75 0.35 8.79 -22.98
CA GLU A 75 1.09 8.01 -21.99
C GLU A 75 0.46 6.65 -21.72
N ILE A 76 -0.88 6.57 -21.73
CA ILE A 76 -1.61 5.29 -21.60
C ILE A 76 -1.89 4.66 -22.98
N GLY A 77 -2.14 5.48 -24.02
CA GLY A 77 -2.34 5.01 -25.37
C GLY A 77 -3.78 4.58 -25.69
N LEU A 78 -4.79 5.19 -25.06
CA LEU A 78 -6.20 4.88 -25.29
C LEU A 78 -6.82 5.72 -26.44
N GLY A 79 -7.90 5.21 -27.01
CA GLY A 79 -8.57 5.82 -28.16
C GLY A 79 -9.64 6.86 -27.81
N SER A 80 -10.38 7.30 -28.84
CA SER A 80 -11.35 8.42 -28.79
C SER A 80 -12.39 8.32 -27.67
N THR A 81 -12.95 7.14 -27.40
CA THR A 81 -13.94 6.97 -26.33
C THR A 81 -13.37 7.39 -24.97
N SER A 82 -12.16 6.93 -24.63
CA SER A 82 -11.50 7.26 -23.38
C SER A 82 -11.06 8.73 -23.33
N ILE A 83 -10.62 9.30 -24.47
CA ILE A 83 -10.28 10.72 -24.58
C ILE A 83 -11.52 11.60 -24.33
N CYS A 84 -12.66 11.26 -24.93
CA CYS A 84 -13.93 11.96 -24.66
C CYS A 84 -14.36 11.83 -23.20
N SER A 85 -14.26 10.63 -22.61
CA SER A 85 -14.59 10.41 -21.20
C SER A 85 -13.65 11.19 -20.27
N ALA A 86 -12.37 11.33 -20.63
CA ALA A 86 -11.40 12.14 -19.89
C ALA A 86 -11.68 13.65 -20.00
N LEU A 87 -12.16 14.14 -21.16
CA LEU A 87 -12.58 15.54 -21.30
C LEU A 87 -13.84 15.85 -20.48
N LEU A 88 -14.71 14.85 -20.27
CA LEU A 88 -16.02 15.00 -19.63
C LEU A 88 -16.06 14.53 -18.17
N HIS A 89 -14.95 14.05 -17.61
CA HIS A 89 -14.94 13.30 -16.34
C HIS A 89 -15.47 14.09 -15.13
N ASP A 90 -15.22 15.40 -15.09
CA ASP A 90 -15.65 16.28 -14.00
C ASP A 90 -16.96 17.04 -14.33
N VAL A 91 -17.50 16.92 -15.53
CA VAL A 91 -18.69 17.70 -15.93
C VAL A 91 -19.90 17.35 -15.07
N VAL A 92 -20.14 16.07 -14.83
CA VAL A 92 -21.30 15.61 -14.02
C VAL A 92 -21.09 15.90 -12.53
N GLU A 93 -19.82 15.98 -12.06
CA GLU A 93 -19.50 16.22 -10.66
C GLU A 93 -19.56 17.72 -10.30
N ASP A 94 -19.01 18.56 -11.19
CA ASP A 94 -18.78 19.98 -10.92
C ASP A 94 -19.83 20.92 -11.54
N THR A 95 -20.82 20.38 -12.28
CA THR A 95 -21.83 21.19 -12.97
C THR A 95 -23.24 20.58 -12.83
N ASP A 96 -24.27 21.27 -13.33
CA ASP A 96 -25.65 20.81 -13.27
C ASP A 96 -26.02 19.75 -14.33
N TYR A 97 -25.07 19.34 -15.19
CA TYR A 97 -25.31 18.31 -16.19
C TYR A 97 -25.36 16.91 -15.57
N THR A 98 -26.25 16.07 -16.10
CA THR A 98 -26.47 14.71 -15.64
C THR A 98 -25.78 13.67 -16.51
N VAL A 99 -25.66 12.42 -16.03
CA VAL A 99 -25.19 11.29 -16.82
C VAL A 99 -26.08 11.05 -18.04
N GLU A 100 -27.39 11.30 -17.92
CA GLU A 100 -28.37 11.16 -18.98
C GLU A 100 -28.13 12.18 -20.11
N ASP A 101 -27.73 13.41 -19.78
CA ASP A 101 -27.31 14.41 -20.77
C ASP A 101 -26.07 13.95 -21.54
N ILE A 102 -25.09 13.35 -20.85
CA ILE A 102 -23.89 12.77 -21.49
C ILE A 102 -24.27 11.60 -22.40
N GLU A 103 -25.21 10.74 -21.98
CA GLU A 103 -25.68 9.62 -22.80
C GLU A 103 -26.34 10.08 -24.09
N ASN A 104 -27.24 11.07 -24.00
CA ASN A 104 -27.93 11.62 -25.13
C ASN A 104 -27.01 12.31 -26.16
N LEU A 105 -25.93 12.95 -25.66
CA LEU A 105 -24.99 13.69 -26.52
C LEU A 105 -23.86 12.86 -27.10
N PHE A 106 -23.34 11.88 -26.33
CA PHE A 106 -22.10 11.15 -26.63
C PHE A 106 -22.27 9.63 -26.70
N GLY A 107 -23.47 9.13 -26.37
CA GLY A 107 -23.83 7.72 -26.38
C GLY A 107 -23.53 6.97 -25.09
N PRO A 108 -24.12 5.75 -24.95
CA PRO A 108 -24.14 5.02 -23.66
C PRO A 108 -22.77 4.62 -23.18
N LYS A 109 -21.80 4.37 -24.08
CA LYS A 109 -20.47 3.90 -23.66
C LYS A 109 -19.64 4.99 -22.99
N ILE A 110 -19.70 6.23 -23.47
CA ILE A 110 -19.03 7.37 -22.86
C ILE A 110 -19.73 7.72 -21.55
N ALA A 111 -21.07 7.74 -21.52
CA ALA A 111 -21.86 7.99 -20.34
C ALA A 111 -21.57 6.97 -19.21
N GLN A 112 -21.48 5.68 -19.53
CA GLN A 112 -21.12 4.63 -18.57
C GLN A 112 -19.75 4.85 -17.93
N ILE A 113 -18.75 5.26 -18.71
CA ILE A 113 -17.40 5.55 -18.17
C ILE A 113 -17.43 6.80 -17.30
N VAL A 114 -18.11 7.87 -17.72
CA VAL A 114 -18.25 9.12 -16.95
C VAL A 114 -19.00 8.87 -15.63
N ASP A 115 -20.11 8.11 -15.66
CA ASP A 115 -20.85 7.70 -14.47
C ASP A 115 -19.95 6.93 -13.49
N GLY A 116 -19.12 6.02 -14.01
CA GLY A 116 -18.11 5.31 -13.22
C GLY A 116 -17.11 6.23 -12.54
N LEU A 117 -16.64 7.26 -13.24
CA LEU A 117 -15.69 8.26 -12.71
C LEU A 117 -16.33 9.14 -11.63
N THR A 118 -17.58 9.57 -11.83
CA THR A 118 -18.36 10.43 -10.91
C THR A 118 -18.73 9.68 -9.62
N LYS A 119 -19.16 8.41 -9.70
CA LYS A 119 -19.49 7.59 -8.53
C LYS A 119 -18.34 7.41 -7.54
N ILE A 120 -17.11 7.54 -8.02
CA ILE A 120 -15.91 7.42 -7.19
C ILE A 120 -15.69 8.69 -6.36
N SER A 121 -16.11 9.84 -6.86
CA SER A 121 -15.88 11.15 -6.23
C SER A 121 -16.98 11.51 -5.19
N GLY A 122 -18.22 11.04 -5.39
CA GLY A 122 -19.36 11.32 -4.52
C GLY A 122 -19.33 10.55 -3.20
N GLY A 123 -18.81 11.15 -2.14
CA GLY A 123 -18.88 10.63 -0.78
C GLY A 123 -20.31 10.64 -0.22
N ILE A 124 -21.07 9.58 -0.46
CA ILE A 124 -22.33 9.34 0.23
C ILE A 124 -22.10 8.22 1.23
N PHE A 125 -21.66 8.54 2.44
CA PHE A 125 -21.97 7.74 3.65
C PHE A 125 -21.32 8.35 4.90
N GLY A 126 -22.08 8.29 5.99
CA GLY A 126 -21.79 8.98 7.24
C GLY A 126 -20.60 8.46 8.05
N ASP A 127 -20.26 9.25 8.97
CA ASP A 127 -19.24 9.43 10.00
C ASP A 127 -18.46 8.25 10.60
N ARG A 128 -18.49 7.01 10.10
CA ARG A 128 -17.86 5.85 10.77
C ARG A 128 -16.99 4.91 9.95
N ALA A 129 -17.12 4.84 8.65
CA ALA A 129 -16.17 4.12 7.82
C ALA A 129 -15.23 5.13 7.16
N SER A 130 -13.95 4.80 6.97
CA SER A 130 -13.06 5.74 6.30
C SER A 130 -13.60 5.99 4.88
N ALA A 131 -14.05 7.20 4.61
CA ALA A 131 -14.57 7.60 3.30
C ALA A 131 -13.62 7.21 2.15
N GLN A 132 -12.34 7.08 2.44
CA GLN A 132 -11.31 6.64 1.50
C GLN A 132 -11.38 5.14 1.19
N ALA A 133 -11.63 4.28 2.18
CA ALA A 133 -11.78 2.84 1.95
C ALA A 133 -13.03 2.52 1.15
N GLU A 134 -14.12 3.24 1.40
CA GLU A 134 -15.36 3.11 0.61
C GLU A 134 -15.19 3.64 -0.82
N ASN A 135 -14.52 4.79 -0.99
CA ASN A 135 -14.19 5.30 -2.31
C ASN A 135 -13.29 4.31 -3.09
N PHE A 136 -12.35 3.69 -2.40
CA PHE A 136 -11.50 2.68 -3.02
C PHE A 136 -12.27 1.39 -3.36
N LYS A 137 -13.20 0.95 -2.50
CA LYS A 137 -14.11 -0.16 -2.79
C LYS A 137 -14.96 0.13 -4.02
N LYS A 138 -15.54 1.34 -4.11
CA LYS A 138 -16.31 1.79 -5.29
C LYS A 138 -15.43 1.81 -6.54
N LEU A 139 -14.21 2.34 -6.44
CA LEU A 139 -13.23 2.36 -7.53
C LEU A 139 -13.01 0.95 -8.09
N LEU A 140 -12.76 -0.03 -7.22
CA LEU A 140 -12.53 -1.41 -7.63
C LEU A 140 -13.77 -2.08 -8.22
N LEU A 141 -14.96 -1.82 -7.68
CA LEU A 141 -16.23 -2.32 -8.23
C LEU A 141 -16.45 -1.78 -9.64
N THR A 142 -16.29 -0.48 -9.84
CA THR A 142 -16.46 0.16 -11.16
C THR A 142 -15.41 -0.31 -12.17
N MET A 143 -14.18 -0.59 -11.70
CA MET A 143 -13.11 -1.16 -12.53
C MET A 143 -13.46 -2.54 -13.06
N SER A 144 -14.22 -3.35 -12.31
CA SER A 144 -14.65 -4.68 -12.75
C SER A 144 -15.61 -4.62 -13.94
N ASP A 145 -16.30 -3.50 -14.12
CA ASP A 145 -17.25 -3.28 -15.23
C ASP A 145 -16.57 -2.69 -16.48
N ASP A 146 -15.64 -1.75 -16.28
CA ASP A 146 -14.83 -1.18 -17.37
C ASP A 146 -13.49 -0.65 -16.85
N ILE A 147 -12.41 -1.31 -17.22
CA ILE A 147 -11.06 -0.95 -16.81
C ILE A 147 -10.63 0.45 -17.23
N ARG A 148 -11.24 1.03 -18.26
CA ARG A 148 -10.90 2.40 -18.70
C ARG A 148 -11.20 3.44 -17.64
N VAL A 149 -12.16 3.18 -16.75
CA VAL A 149 -12.48 4.06 -15.62
C VAL A 149 -11.25 4.25 -14.73
N ILE A 150 -10.58 3.15 -14.33
CA ILE A 150 -9.39 3.26 -13.47
C ILE A 150 -8.20 3.88 -14.23
N LEU A 151 -8.04 3.59 -15.53
CA LEU A 151 -6.96 4.15 -16.32
C LEU A 151 -7.10 5.68 -16.44
N ILE A 152 -8.32 6.19 -16.64
CA ILE A 152 -8.60 7.64 -16.66
C ILE A 152 -8.39 8.23 -15.25
N LYS A 153 -8.82 7.53 -14.19
CA LYS A 153 -8.63 8.02 -12.81
C LYS A 153 -7.15 8.06 -12.39
N ILE A 154 -6.32 7.15 -12.91
CA ILE A 154 -4.86 7.21 -12.74
C ILE A 154 -4.28 8.42 -13.49
N ALA A 155 -4.76 8.71 -14.70
CA ALA A 155 -4.34 9.90 -15.46
C ALA A 155 -4.74 11.21 -14.76
N ASP A 156 -5.96 11.28 -14.22
CA ASP A 156 -6.43 12.39 -13.38
C ASP A 156 -5.54 12.56 -12.15
N ARG A 157 -5.25 11.49 -11.42
CA ARG A 157 -4.35 11.50 -10.26
C ARG A 157 -2.96 11.98 -10.63
N LEU A 158 -2.40 11.51 -11.75
CA LEU A 158 -1.09 11.92 -12.22
C LEU A 158 -1.03 13.42 -12.51
N HIS A 159 -2.03 13.97 -13.22
CA HIS A 159 -2.09 15.40 -13.47
C HIS A 159 -2.24 16.20 -12.17
N ASN A 160 -3.08 15.74 -11.24
CA ASN A 160 -3.23 16.36 -9.92
C ASN A 160 -1.92 16.34 -9.13
N MET A 161 -1.11 15.29 -9.21
CA MET A 161 0.21 15.21 -8.58
C MET A 161 1.22 16.17 -9.24
N ARG A 162 1.22 16.29 -10.57
CA ARG A 162 2.06 17.24 -11.32
C ARG A 162 1.80 18.71 -10.94
N THR A 163 0.54 19.02 -10.57
CA THR A 163 0.09 20.39 -10.21
C THR A 163 -0.08 20.59 -8.69
N LEU A 164 0.35 19.64 -7.87
CA LEU A 164 0.09 19.60 -6.42
C LEU A 164 0.74 20.77 -5.66
N GLY A 165 1.79 21.41 -6.22
CA GLY A 165 2.50 22.53 -5.61
C GLY A 165 1.61 23.74 -5.26
N SER A 166 0.49 23.94 -5.97
CA SER A 166 -0.46 25.03 -5.72
C SER A 166 -1.38 24.79 -4.51
N MET A 167 -1.35 23.59 -3.93
CA MET A 167 -2.19 23.23 -2.79
C MET A 167 -1.52 23.53 -1.44
N LEU A 168 -2.32 23.66 -0.39
CA LEU A 168 -1.81 23.79 0.98
C LEU A 168 -1.04 22.55 1.44
N PRO A 169 0.04 22.68 2.24
CA PRO A 169 0.89 21.58 2.67
C PRO A 169 0.14 20.36 3.24
N ASN A 170 -0.89 20.59 4.07
CA ASN A 170 -1.71 19.51 4.64
C ASN A 170 -2.45 18.71 3.56
N LYS A 171 -2.91 19.37 2.50
CA LYS A 171 -3.56 18.71 1.38
C LYS A 171 -2.53 17.98 0.50
N GLN A 172 -1.38 18.60 0.25
CA GLN A 172 -0.27 17.98 -0.48
C GLN A 172 0.08 16.65 0.15
N TYR A 173 0.29 16.66 1.45
CA TYR A 173 0.68 15.49 2.23
C TYR A 173 -0.35 14.35 2.17
N LYS A 174 -1.64 14.68 2.34
CA LYS A 174 -2.74 13.70 2.25
C LYS A 174 -2.82 13.08 0.86
N ILE A 175 -2.77 13.91 -0.19
CA ILE A 175 -2.89 13.45 -1.58
C ILE A 175 -1.67 12.62 -1.97
N ALA A 176 -0.46 12.99 -1.56
CA ALA A 176 0.77 12.23 -1.79
C ALA A 176 0.70 10.84 -1.13
N GLY A 177 0.29 10.76 0.15
CA GLY A 177 0.13 9.50 0.86
C GLY A 177 -0.92 8.58 0.22
N GLU A 178 -2.07 9.11 -0.16
CA GLU A 178 -3.09 8.36 -0.89
C GLU A 178 -2.58 7.85 -2.24
N THR A 179 -1.81 8.67 -2.94
CA THR A 179 -1.22 8.33 -4.24
C THR A 179 -0.21 7.20 -4.11
N LEU A 180 0.70 7.30 -3.16
CA LEU A 180 1.73 6.30 -2.91
C LEU A 180 1.14 4.97 -2.43
N TYR A 181 0.05 5.04 -1.64
CA TYR A 181 -0.55 3.86 -1.02
C TYR A 181 -1.54 3.13 -1.92
N ILE A 182 -2.26 3.84 -2.80
CA ILE A 182 -3.35 3.29 -3.61
C ILE A 182 -3.03 3.34 -5.10
N TYR A 183 -2.74 4.53 -5.65
CA TYR A 183 -2.67 4.71 -7.11
C TYR A 183 -1.38 4.19 -7.72
N ALA A 184 -0.23 4.35 -7.07
CA ALA A 184 1.03 3.83 -7.59
C ALA A 184 1.03 2.27 -7.64
N PRO A 185 0.53 1.53 -6.63
CA PRO A 185 0.32 0.09 -6.71
C PRO A 185 -0.64 -0.35 -7.80
N LEU A 186 -1.76 0.37 -7.99
CA LEU A 186 -2.69 0.09 -9.08
C LEU A 186 -2.03 0.29 -10.45
N ALA A 187 -1.30 1.39 -10.64
CA ALA A 187 -0.55 1.63 -11.87
C ALA A 187 0.50 0.52 -12.13
N ASN A 188 1.17 0.04 -11.08
CA ASN A 188 2.09 -1.09 -11.16
C ASN A 188 1.39 -2.38 -11.61
N ARG A 189 0.23 -2.69 -11.02
CA ARG A 189 -0.54 -3.90 -11.38
C ARG A 189 -1.07 -3.85 -12.81
N LEU A 190 -1.42 -2.65 -13.26
CA LEU A 190 -1.86 -2.42 -14.65
C LEU A 190 -0.69 -2.30 -15.64
N GLY A 191 0.55 -2.48 -15.20
CA GLY A 191 1.75 -2.43 -16.04
C GLY A 191 2.17 -1.03 -16.47
N LEU A 192 1.55 0.04 -15.95
CA LEU A 192 1.86 1.44 -16.26
C LEU A 192 3.13 1.89 -15.51
N ASN A 193 4.28 1.27 -15.83
CA ASN A 193 5.51 1.44 -15.04
C ASN A 193 6.05 2.88 -15.04
N LYS A 194 5.91 3.62 -16.15
CA LYS A 194 6.31 5.03 -16.23
C LYS A 194 5.48 5.89 -15.29
N ILE A 195 4.15 5.77 -15.39
CA ILE A 195 3.21 6.51 -14.53
C ILE A 195 3.39 6.14 -13.06
N LYS A 196 3.53 4.84 -12.76
CA LYS A 196 3.83 4.34 -11.41
C LYS A 196 5.07 5.01 -10.83
N THR A 197 6.17 5.04 -11.57
CA THR A 197 7.44 5.62 -11.13
C THR A 197 7.29 7.12 -10.87
N GLU A 198 6.61 7.85 -11.76
CA GLU A 198 6.37 9.28 -11.59
C GLU A 198 5.46 9.59 -10.39
N LEU A 199 4.39 8.78 -10.18
CA LEU A 199 3.54 8.90 -9.00
C LEU A 199 4.31 8.69 -7.69
N GLU A 200 5.21 7.70 -7.66
CA GLU A 200 6.08 7.44 -6.51
C GLU A 200 7.05 8.59 -6.26
N ASP A 201 7.72 9.10 -7.29
CA ASP A 201 8.69 10.18 -7.17
C ASP A 201 8.01 11.50 -6.75
N LEU A 202 6.86 11.85 -7.34
CA LEU A 202 6.09 13.01 -6.94
C LEU A 202 5.58 12.89 -5.51
N SER A 203 5.11 11.70 -5.10
CA SER A 203 4.69 11.47 -3.72
C SER A 203 5.86 11.64 -2.75
N PHE A 204 7.00 11.08 -3.08
CA PHE A 204 8.23 11.21 -2.30
C PHE A 204 8.68 12.67 -2.15
N LYS A 205 8.63 13.44 -3.23
CA LYS A 205 8.95 14.87 -3.23
C LYS A 205 8.10 15.67 -2.23
N TYR A 206 6.80 15.36 -2.09
CA TYR A 206 5.92 16.06 -1.17
C TYR A 206 5.89 15.47 0.24
N GLU A 207 6.22 14.20 0.41
CA GLU A 207 6.31 13.56 1.72
C GLU A 207 7.65 13.77 2.40
N HIS A 208 8.75 13.81 1.63
CA HIS A 208 10.12 13.87 2.08
C HIS A 208 10.95 14.84 1.23
N PRO A 209 10.64 16.16 1.27
CA PRO A 209 11.24 17.13 0.37
C PRO A 209 12.77 17.30 0.54
N GLU A 210 13.27 17.15 1.77
CA GLU A 210 14.71 17.29 2.05
C GLU A 210 15.50 16.11 1.48
N GLU A 211 15.04 14.88 1.76
CA GLU A 211 15.68 13.66 1.26
C GLU A 211 15.57 13.56 -0.27
N TYR A 212 14.44 14.00 -0.83
CA TYR A 212 14.27 14.08 -2.28
C TYR A 212 15.32 15.02 -2.90
N ALA A 213 15.47 16.23 -2.36
CA ALA A 213 16.43 17.23 -2.86
C ALA A 213 17.88 16.73 -2.73
N GLN A 214 18.24 16.06 -1.64
CA GLN A 214 19.58 15.48 -1.45
C GLN A 214 19.89 14.40 -2.50
N ILE A 215 18.95 13.49 -2.76
CA ILE A 215 19.13 12.44 -3.77
C ILE A 215 19.19 13.04 -5.18
N GLU A 216 18.32 14.01 -5.47
CA GLU A 216 18.32 14.70 -6.77
C GLU A 216 19.63 15.43 -7.02
N SER A 217 20.19 16.15 -6.02
CA SER A 217 21.51 16.81 -6.12
C SER A 217 22.61 15.79 -6.42
N LYS A 218 22.67 14.68 -5.67
CA LYS A 218 23.67 13.63 -5.93
C LYS A 218 23.53 12.98 -7.30
N LEU A 219 22.29 12.80 -7.78
CA LEU A 219 22.05 12.32 -9.14
C LEU A 219 22.54 13.33 -10.20
N GLN A 220 22.39 14.62 -9.97
CA GLN A 220 22.90 15.66 -10.87
C GLN A 220 24.43 15.70 -10.84
N GLU A 221 25.05 15.73 -9.67
CA GLU A 221 26.52 15.75 -9.50
C GLU A 221 27.21 14.57 -10.21
N THR A 222 26.62 13.38 -10.17
CA THR A 222 27.18 12.17 -10.76
C THR A 222 26.71 11.89 -12.20
N GLN A 223 26.00 12.83 -12.84
CA GLN A 223 25.44 12.62 -14.18
C GLN A 223 26.52 12.40 -15.23
N ALA A 224 27.53 13.25 -15.27
CA ALA A 224 28.62 13.19 -16.26
C ALA A 224 29.39 11.86 -16.15
N GLU A 225 29.66 11.40 -14.93
CA GLU A 225 30.32 10.10 -14.69
C GLU A 225 29.46 8.96 -15.21
N ARG A 226 28.15 8.97 -14.94
CA ARG A 226 27.24 7.93 -15.43
C ARG A 226 27.13 7.91 -16.95
N GLU A 227 27.13 9.05 -17.61
CA GLU A 227 27.12 9.14 -19.07
C GLU A 227 28.40 8.58 -19.68
N GLU A 228 29.55 8.82 -19.05
CA GLU A 228 30.81 8.26 -19.46
C GLU A 228 30.82 6.72 -19.29
N VAL A 229 30.41 6.24 -18.14
CA VAL A 229 30.28 4.79 -17.86
C VAL A 229 29.35 4.11 -18.87
N PHE A 230 28.20 4.73 -19.16
CA PHE A 230 27.26 4.22 -20.16
C PHE A 230 27.90 4.12 -21.56
N ARG A 231 28.59 5.18 -22.00
CA ARG A 231 29.25 5.24 -23.31
C ARG A 231 30.32 4.15 -23.45
N GLU A 232 31.21 4.04 -22.45
CA GLU A 232 32.29 3.06 -22.46
C GLU A 232 31.76 1.63 -22.40
N PHE A 233 30.80 1.37 -21.51
CA PHE A 233 30.22 0.04 -21.33
C PHE A 233 29.42 -0.41 -22.56
N THR A 234 28.71 0.50 -23.23
CA THR A 234 27.88 0.13 -24.39
C THR A 234 28.65 0.06 -25.69
N ALA A 235 29.84 0.62 -25.82
CA ALA A 235 30.60 0.62 -27.07
C ALA A 235 30.92 -0.80 -27.60
N PRO A 236 31.44 -1.75 -26.79
CA PRO A 236 31.65 -3.13 -27.25
C PRO A 236 30.34 -3.88 -27.52
N ILE A 237 29.29 -3.55 -26.78
CA ILE A 237 27.93 -4.13 -26.99
C ILE A 237 27.41 -3.72 -28.36
N ARG A 238 27.52 -2.42 -28.72
CA ARG A 238 27.13 -1.90 -30.05
C ARG A 238 27.86 -2.67 -31.16
N ALA A 239 29.18 -2.74 -31.08
CA ALA A 239 29.98 -3.44 -32.08
C ALA A 239 29.58 -4.91 -32.24
N GLN A 240 29.14 -5.56 -31.17
CA GLN A 240 28.67 -6.94 -31.21
C GLN A 240 27.28 -7.07 -31.82
N LEU A 241 26.35 -6.17 -31.47
CA LEU A 241 24.97 -6.18 -32.00
C LEU A 241 24.98 -5.83 -33.50
N ASP A 242 25.86 -4.89 -33.94
CA ASP A 242 26.08 -4.55 -35.35
C ASP A 242 26.55 -5.77 -36.15
N LYS A 243 27.49 -6.57 -35.60
CA LYS A 243 27.93 -7.85 -36.23
C LYS A 243 26.81 -8.88 -36.36
N MET A 244 25.85 -8.87 -35.43
CA MET A 244 24.69 -9.76 -35.46
C MET A 244 23.62 -9.28 -36.50
N GLY A 245 23.77 -8.08 -37.03
CA GLY A 245 22.82 -7.50 -37.99
C GLY A 245 21.44 -7.29 -37.39
N ILE A 246 21.37 -6.94 -36.11
CA ILE A 246 20.14 -6.70 -35.38
C ILE A 246 19.89 -5.18 -35.38
N SER A 247 18.65 -4.76 -35.62
CA SER A 247 18.23 -3.38 -35.38
C SER A 247 17.94 -3.20 -33.89
N TYR A 248 18.58 -2.22 -33.26
CA TYR A 248 18.45 -2.02 -31.82
C TYR A 248 18.55 -0.55 -31.40
N GLN A 249 18.05 -0.27 -30.20
CA GLN A 249 18.25 0.97 -29.47
C GLN A 249 18.84 0.70 -28.10
N LEU A 250 19.88 1.46 -27.70
CA LEU A 250 20.47 1.40 -26.36
C LEU A 250 20.07 2.64 -25.57
N ILE A 251 19.46 2.44 -24.41
CA ILE A 251 18.98 3.50 -23.55
C ILE A 251 19.59 3.36 -22.16
N ALA A 252 20.15 4.46 -21.63
CA ALA A 252 20.50 4.54 -20.22
C ALA A 252 19.23 4.68 -19.37
N ARG A 253 19.10 3.89 -18.34
CA ARG A 253 18.04 4.01 -17.35
C ARG A 253 18.64 4.34 -16.00
N VAL A 254 18.33 5.50 -15.48
CA VAL A 254 18.68 5.90 -14.12
C VAL A 254 17.55 5.50 -13.17
N LYS A 255 17.90 4.93 -12.02
CA LYS A 255 16.94 4.58 -10.99
C LYS A 255 16.29 5.83 -10.41
N SER A 256 14.98 5.79 -10.18
CA SER A 256 14.23 6.95 -9.70
C SER A 256 14.58 7.33 -8.26
N PRO A 257 14.46 8.61 -7.88
CA PRO A 257 14.75 9.08 -6.52
C PRO A 257 14.03 8.29 -5.42
N TYR A 258 12.74 8.00 -5.57
CA TYR A 258 11.99 7.16 -4.64
C TYR A 258 12.57 5.74 -4.52
N SER A 259 12.91 5.11 -5.65
CA SER A 259 13.48 3.77 -5.66
C SER A 259 14.86 3.69 -5.00
N ILE A 260 15.67 4.77 -5.14
CA ILE A 260 16.95 4.94 -4.46
C ILE A 260 16.73 5.05 -2.96
N TRP A 261 15.88 6.00 -2.54
CA TRP A 261 15.55 6.24 -1.14
C TRP A 261 15.00 4.99 -0.45
N ASN A 262 14.03 4.31 -1.08
CA ASN A 262 13.45 3.09 -0.55
C ASN A 262 14.50 1.98 -0.37
N LYS A 263 15.47 1.87 -1.30
CA LYS A 263 16.57 0.92 -1.19
C LYS A 263 17.54 1.29 -0.06
N MET A 264 17.83 2.58 0.12
CA MET A 264 18.63 3.07 1.25
C MET A 264 17.95 2.75 2.58
N GLN A 265 16.63 2.95 2.69
CA GLN A 265 15.87 2.69 3.91
C GLN A 265 15.73 1.19 4.21
N THR A 266 15.42 0.37 3.20
CA THR A 266 15.15 -1.06 3.41
C THR A 266 16.43 -1.88 3.60
N LYS A 267 17.55 -1.46 3.02
CA LYS A 267 18.85 -2.15 3.14
C LYS A 267 19.82 -1.47 4.09
N HIS A 268 19.45 -0.32 4.66
CA HIS A 268 20.29 0.50 5.53
C HIS A 268 21.66 0.85 4.94
N ILE A 269 21.69 1.16 3.64
CA ILE A 269 22.89 1.52 2.88
C ILE A 269 22.88 3.00 2.49
N THR A 270 24.06 3.55 2.22
CA THR A 270 24.22 4.92 1.71
C THR A 270 23.97 4.99 0.21
N PHE A 271 23.86 6.20 -0.34
CA PHE A 271 23.70 6.42 -1.78
C PHE A 271 24.88 5.82 -2.58
N GLU A 272 26.09 5.96 -2.07
CA GLU A 272 27.34 5.49 -2.67
C GLU A 272 27.44 3.95 -2.72
N GLU A 273 26.77 3.27 -1.83
CA GLU A 273 26.73 1.80 -1.78
C GLU A 273 25.71 1.19 -2.76
N ILE A 274 24.92 2.04 -3.46
CA ILE A 274 23.94 1.56 -4.45
C ILE A 274 24.65 1.38 -5.80
N TYR A 275 24.98 0.16 -6.15
CA TYR A 275 25.68 -0.21 -7.39
C TYR A 275 24.78 -0.24 -8.65
N ASP A 276 23.45 -0.27 -8.53
CA ASP A 276 22.49 -0.37 -9.63
C ASP A 276 21.71 0.92 -9.90
N ILE A 277 22.36 2.07 -9.71
CA ILE A 277 21.80 3.39 -10.07
C ILE A 277 21.64 3.50 -11.58
N LEU A 278 22.64 3.02 -12.34
CA LEU A 278 22.62 2.96 -13.79
C LEU A 278 22.28 1.57 -14.29
N ALA A 279 21.32 1.45 -15.18
CA ALA A 279 21.03 0.26 -15.95
C ALA A 279 21.08 0.59 -17.46
N VAL A 280 21.41 -0.42 -18.26
CA VAL A 280 21.40 -0.34 -19.73
C VAL A 280 20.21 -1.12 -20.26
N ARG A 281 19.44 -0.53 -21.13
CA ARG A 281 18.32 -1.16 -21.79
C ARG A 281 18.67 -1.38 -23.26
N ILE A 282 18.56 -2.62 -23.71
CA ILE A 282 18.69 -3.03 -25.11
C ILE A 282 17.28 -3.31 -25.64
N ILE A 283 16.80 -2.46 -26.54
CA ILE A 283 15.52 -2.66 -27.23
C ILE A 283 15.85 -3.06 -28.65
N PHE A 284 15.43 -4.26 -29.05
CA PHE A 284 15.71 -4.75 -30.40
C PHE A 284 14.42 -4.98 -31.19
N CYS A 285 14.53 -4.85 -32.51
CA CYS A 285 13.46 -5.21 -33.45
C CYS A 285 13.70 -6.65 -33.91
N PRO A 286 12.82 -7.61 -33.56
CA PRO A 286 12.99 -9.00 -33.92
C PRO A 286 12.85 -9.17 -35.45
N LYS A 287 13.70 -10.01 -36.06
CA LYS A 287 13.62 -10.33 -37.48
C LYS A 287 12.34 -11.10 -37.80
N ASN A 288 11.96 -11.97 -36.86
CA ASN A 288 10.75 -12.77 -36.94
C ASN A 288 10.04 -12.75 -35.57
N PRO A 289 8.74 -12.40 -35.48
CA PRO A 289 8.01 -12.40 -34.20
C PRO A 289 8.08 -13.72 -33.43
N GLU A 290 8.15 -14.86 -34.13
CA GLU A 290 8.24 -16.20 -33.53
C GLU A 290 9.62 -16.48 -32.89
N GLU A 291 10.66 -15.77 -33.34
CA GLU A 291 12.03 -15.92 -32.85
C GLU A 291 12.39 -14.90 -31.73
N GLU A 292 11.46 -14.06 -31.34
CA GLU A 292 11.65 -12.96 -30.38
C GLU A 292 12.33 -13.45 -29.07
N LEU A 293 11.88 -14.57 -28.54
CA LEU A 293 12.46 -15.19 -27.35
C LEU A 293 13.91 -15.66 -27.59
N ASN A 294 14.15 -16.35 -28.68
CA ASN A 294 15.47 -16.85 -29.05
C ASN A 294 16.46 -15.69 -29.25
N GLU A 295 16.03 -14.61 -29.88
CA GLU A 295 16.87 -13.44 -30.09
C GLU A 295 17.24 -12.74 -28.77
N CYS A 296 16.36 -12.67 -27.75
CA CYS A 296 16.70 -12.21 -26.42
C CYS A 296 17.88 -12.98 -25.82
N PHE A 297 17.83 -14.32 -25.87
CA PHE A 297 18.89 -15.18 -25.35
C PHE A 297 20.16 -15.12 -26.20
N ASN A 298 20.08 -15.00 -27.53
CA ASN A 298 21.22 -14.83 -28.42
C ASN A 298 21.97 -13.52 -28.11
N ILE A 299 21.26 -12.43 -27.85
CA ILE A 299 21.84 -11.16 -27.41
C ILE A 299 22.53 -11.37 -26.05
N TYR A 300 21.87 -12.00 -25.08
CA TYR A 300 22.46 -12.31 -23.77
C TYR A 300 23.75 -13.10 -23.88
N VAL A 301 23.76 -14.19 -24.63
CA VAL A 301 24.97 -15.04 -24.82
C VAL A 301 26.08 -14.20 -25.46
N SER A 302 25.77 -13.35 -26.42
CA SER A 302 26.75 -12.54 -27.13
C SER A 302 27.38 -11.47 -26.23
N ILE A 303 26.61 -10.78 -25.39
CA ILE A 303 27.16 -9.79 -24.45
C ILE A 303 27.88 -10.44 -23.26
N SER A 304 27.50 -11.66 -22.87
CA SER A 304 28.16 -12.43 -21.81
C SER A 304 29.56 -12.90 -22.20
N LYS A 305 29.89 -12.92 -23.51
CA LYS A 305 31.26 -13.15 -24.00
C LYS A 305 32.14 -11.89 -23.82
N ILE A 306 31.56 -10.73 -23.76
CA ILE A 306 32.26 -9.44 -23.58
C ILE A 306 32.47 -9.16 -22.09
N TYR A 307 31.39 -9.30 -21.31
CA TYR A 307 31.38 -9.00 -19.88
C TYR A 307 30.92 -10.20 -19.08
N LYS A 308 31.56 -10.49 -17.94
CA LYS A 308 31.19 -11.60 -17.09
C LYS A 308 29.88 -11.35 -16.37
N PRO A 309 28.86 -12.24 -16.50
CA PRO A 309 27.62 -12.12 -15.78
C PRO A 309 27.76 -12.53 -14.31
N HIS A 310 26.99 -11.90 -13.44
CA HIS A 310 26.83 -12.30 -12.05
C HIS A 310 25.99 -13.59 -12.01
N PRO A 311 26.48 -14.70 -11.39
CA PRO A 311 25.80 -16.00 -11.45
C PRO A 311 24.34 -15.99 -10.97
N ASP A 312 24.05 -15.29 -9.86
CA ASP A 312 22.76 -15.34 -9.18
C ASP A 312 21.81 -14.20 -9.60
N ARG A 313 22.17 -13.44 -10.67
CA ARG A 313 21.41 -12.25 -11.08
C ARG A 313 20.94 -12.28 -12.53
N LEU A 314 20.72 -13.47 -13.07
CA LEU A 314 19.95 -13.66 -14.29
C LEU A 314 18.47 -13.80 -13.90
N ARG A 315 17.61 -12.96 -14.48
CA ARG A 315 16.15 -13.03 -14.27
C ARG A 315 15.47 -13.12 -15.62
N ASP A 316 14.87 -14.25 -15.86
CA ASP A 316 14.12 -14.54 -17.08
C ASP A 316 12.64 -14.20 -16.92
N TRP A 317 12.30 -13.00 -17.31
CA TRP A 317 10.91 -12.56 -17.44
C TRP A 317 10.41 -12.62 -18.89
N VAL A 318 11.20 -13.23 -19.80
CA VAL A 318 10.81 -13.46 -21.20
C VAL A 318 10.04 -14.75 -21.32
N SER A 319 10.62 -15.85 -20.78
CA SER A 319 9.98 -17.17 -20.76
C SER A 319 8.81 -17.23 -19.77
N HIS A 320 8.88 -16.47 -18.68
CA HIS A 320 7.87 -16.42 -17.62
C HIS A 320 7.53 -14.96 -17.30
N PRO A 321 6.60 -14.34 -18.06
CA PRO A 321 6.20 -12.96 -17.84
C PRO A 321 5.64 -12.72 -16.43
N LYS A 322 5.84 -11.51 -15.91
CA LYS A 322 5.22 -11.12 -14.65
C LYS A 322 3.70 -11.01 -14.79
N ALA A 323 2.96 -11.08 -13.67
CA ALA A 323 1.50 -10.96 -13.65
C ALA A 323 0.94 -9.66 -14.25
N ASN A 324 1.76 -8.62 -14.34
CA ASN A 324 1.42 -7.36 -15.02
C ASN A 324 1.82 -7.35 -16.51
N GLY A 325 2.15 -8.50 -17.09
CA GLY A 325 2.56 -8.64 -18.48
C GLY A 325 3.98 -8.18 -18.81
N TYR A 326 4.77 -7.78 -17.80
CA TYR A 326 6.15 -7.33 -18.02
C TYR A 326 7.04 -8.47 -18.52
N GLN A 327 7.75 -8.22 -19.63
CA GLN A 327 8.71 -9.13 -20.25
C GLN A 327 10.05 -8.43 -20.45
N ALA A 328 11.13 -9.03 -19.98
CA ALA A 328 12.51 -8.65 -20.27
C ALA A 328 13.47 -9.72 -19.73
N LEU A 329 14.63 -9.89 -20.31
CA LEU A 329 15.73 -10.65 -19.76
C LEU A 329 16.66 -9.70 -19.02
N HIS A 330 16.78 -9.85 -17.69
CA HIS A 330 17.68 -9.04 -16.88
C HIS A 330 18.94 -9.79 -16.57
N VAL A 331 20.09 -9.19 -16.83
CA VAL A 331 21.40 -9.71 -16.47
C VAL A 331 22.24 -8.61 -15.83
N THR A 332 23.01 -8.95 -14.82
CA THR A 332 23.99 -8.03 -14.20
C THR A 332 25.37 -8.41 -14.69
N LEU A 333 26.05 -7.48 -15.34
CA LEU A 333 27.36 -7.67 -15.96
C LEU A 333 28.44 -6.87 -15.24
N MET A 334 29.67 -7.40 -15.15
CA MET A 334 30.83 -6.69 -14.60
C MET A 334 31.46 -5.82 -15.68
N SER A 335 31.47 -4.50 -15.47
CA SER A 335 32.18 -3.56 -16.35
C SER A 335 33.71 -3.66 -16.20
N ASN A 336 34.47 -3.14 -17.15
CA ASN A 336 35.94 -3.11 -17.09
C ASN A 336 36.48 -2.24 -15.94
N LYS A 337 35.64 -1.36 -15.36
CA LYS A 337 35.96 -0.55 -14.17
C LYS A 337 35.57 -1.23 -12.84
N GLY A 338 35.19 -2.49 -12.86
CA GLY A 338 34.81 -3.26 -11.65
C GLY A 338 33.43 -2.90 -11.09
N GLN A 339 32.58 -2.27 -11.87
CA GLN A 339 31.22 -1.91 -11.47
C GLN A 339 30.21 -2.91 -12.05
N TRP A 340 29.23 -3.29 -11.23
CA TRP A 340 28.10 -4.09 -11.66
C TRP A 340 27.06 -3.22 -12.38
N ILE A 341 26.72 -3.55 -13.63
CA ILE A 341 25.70 -2.85 -14.42
C ILE A 341 24.58 -3.81 -14.79
N GLU A 342 23.34 -3.45 -14.50
CA GLU A 342 22.17 -4.21 -14.94
C GLU A 342 21.90 -3.94 -16.41
N VAL A 343 21.73 -4.99 -17.19
CA VAL A 343 21.32 -4.93 -18.61
C VAL A 343 19.95 -5.58 -18.76
N GLN A 344 19.02 -4.85 -19.34
CA GLN A 344 17.65 -5.29 -19.62
C GLN A 344 17.49 -5.48 -21.13
N ILE A 345 17.29 -6.71 -21.59
CA ILE A 345 17.13 -7.08 -22.98
C ILE A 345 15.66 -7.34 -23.25
N ARG A 346 15.06 -6.64 -24.22
CA ARG A 346 13.66 -6.79 -24.61
C ARG A 346 13.42 -6.34 -26.06
N SER A 347 12.41 -6.89 -26.70
CA SER A 347 11.98 -6.43 -28.03
C SER A 347 11.20 -5.10 -27.94
N GLU A 348 10.93 -4.49 -29.10
CA GLU A 348 10.05 -3.31 -29.17
C GLU A 348 8.65 -3.60 -28.63
N ARG A 349 8.06 -4.76 -28.95
CA ARG A 349 6.76 -5.19 -28.40
C ARG A 349 6.80 -5.32 -26.88
N MET A 350 7.81 -5.98 -26.32
CA MET A 350 8.00 -6.12 -24.87
C MET A 350 8.21 -4.76 -24.21
N ASN A 351 8.87 -3.83 -24.92
CA ASN A 351 9.06 -2.46 -24.45
C ASN A 351 7.72 -1.70 -24.40
N ASP A 352 6.90 -1.80 -25.41
CA ASP A 352 5.57 -1.18 -25.43
C ASP A 352 4.69 -1.71 -24.28
N VAL A 353 4.68 -3.03 -24.07
CA VAL A 353 3.97 -3.65 -22.94
C VAL A 353 4.53 -3.17 -21.59
N ALA A 354 5.86 -3.03 -21.47
CA ALA A 354 6.49 -2.56 -20.23
C ALA A 354 6.22 -1.07 -19.93
N GLU A 355 6.01 -0.22 -20.94
CA GLU A 355 5.78 1.22 -20.77
C GLU A 355 4.29 1.58 -20.70
N GLN A 356 3.44 0.93 -21.50
CA GLN A 356 2.01 1.21 -21.63
C GLN A 356 1.10 0.18 -20.94
N GLY A 357 1.68 -0.90 -20.38
CA GLY A 357 0.96 -1.91 -19.63
C GLY A 357 -0.09 -2.66 -20.47
N PHE A 358 -1.20 -2.99 -19.84
CA PHE A 358 -2.32 -3.70 -20.50
C PHE A 358 -2.96 -2.94 -21.65
N ALA A 359 -2.82 -1.62 -21.71
CA ALA A 359 -3.30 -0.84 -22.86
C ALA A 359 -2.57 -1.21 -24.16
N ALA A 360 -1.30 -1.62 -24.10
CA ALA A 360 -0.58 -2.13 -25.26
C ALA A 360 -1.14 -3.48 -25.74
N HIS A 361 -1.60 -4.36 -24.85
CA HIS A 361 -2.22 -5.64 -25.22
C HIS A 361 -3.49 -5.46 -26.07
N TRP A 362 -4.27 -4.40 -25.85
CA TRP A 362 -5.45 -4.12 -26.67
C TRP A 362 -5.10 -3.75 -28.11
N LYS A 363 -3.96 -3.09 -28.34
CA LYS A 363 -3.47 -2.79 -29.69
C LYS A 363 -3.19 -4.07 -30.50
N TYR A 364 -2.74 -5.13 -29.83
CA TYR A 364 -2.37 -6.39 -30.47
C TYR A 364 -3.54 -7.38 -30.57
N LYS A 365 -4.58 -7.29 -29.70
CA LYS A 365 -5.78 -8.16 -29.74
C LYS A 365 -6.79 -7.77 -30.83
N GLU A 366 -6.79 -6.53 -31.34
CA GLU A 366 -7.62 -6.15 -32.48
C GLU A 366 -7.29 -6.94 -33.77
N GLY A 367 -6.22 -7.73 -33.79
CA GLY A 367 -5.77 -8.61 -34.85
C GLY A 367 -6.20 -10.09 -34.75
N GLY A 368 -7.08 -10.47 -33.82
CA GLY A 368 -7.66 -11.82 -33.70
C GLY A 368 -6.71 -12.90 -33.18
N GLY A 369 -6.57 -13.06 -31.88
CA GLY A 369 -5.76 -14.12 -31.29
C GLY A 369 -6.16 -14.48 -29.86
N SER A 370 -6.41 -15.78 -29.68
CA SER A 370 -6.53 -16.66 -28.52
C SER A 370 -7.49 -16.31 -27.37
N GLU A 371 -8.35 -17.29 -27.10
CA GLU A 371 -9.35 -17.40 -26.02
C GLU A 371 -8.75 -17.63 -24.62
N ASP A 372 -7.42 -17.49 -24.42
CA ASP A 372 -6.87 -17.61 -23.07
C ASP A 372 -7.26 -16.38 -22.23
N GLU A 373 -8.00 -16.65 -21.16
CA GLU A 373 -8.32 -15.69 -20.11
C GLU A 373 -7.03 -15.02 -19.63
N GLY A 374 -6.87 -13.75 -19.98
CA GLY A 374 -5.67 -12.98 -19.63
C GLY A 374 -5.51 -12.88 -18.10
N GLU A 375 -4.28 -12.80 -17.62
CA GLU A 375 -3.94 -12.62 -16.19
C GLU A 375 -4.70 -11.43 -15.55
N LEU A 376 -5.03 -10.41 -16.34
CA LEU A 376 -5.84 -9.27 -15.90
C LEU A 376 -7.28 -9.69 -15.56
N GLU A 377 -7.91 -10.52 -16.39
CA GLU A 377 -9.29 -10.99 -16.17
C GLU A 377 -9.38 -11.90 -14.95
N LYS A 378 -8.39 -12.76 -14.76
CA LYS A 378 -8.24 -13.57 -13.54
C LYS A 378 -8.10 -12.71 -12.29
N TRP A 379 -7.29 -11.65 -12.37
CA TRP A 379 -7.12 -10.71 -11.27
C TRP A 379 -8.39 -9.91 -10.98
N LEU A 380 -9.07 -9.38 -12.00
CA LEU A 380 -10.34 -8.68 -11.84
C LEU A 380 -11.42 -9.58 -11.21
N ARG A 381 -11.45 -10.86 -11.57
CA ARG A 381 -12.33 -11.84 -10.93
C ARG A 381 -11.98 -12.02 -9.45
N THR A 382 -10.70 -12.15 -9.11
CA THR A 382 -10.24 -12.27 -7.72
C THR A 382 -10.63 -11.02 -6.91
N ILE A 383 -10.48 -9.82 -7.48
CA ILE A 383 -10.93 -8.58 -6.85
C ILE A 383 -12.44 -8.60 -6.61
N LYS A 384 -13.22 -9.03 -7.60
CA LYS A 384 -14.68 -9.14 -7.47
C LYS A 384 -15.08 -10.13 -6.37
N GLU A 385 -14.44 -11.30 -6.29
CA GLU A 385 -14.66 -12.27 -5.22
C GLU A 385 -14.36 -11.69 -3.83
N ILE A 386 -13.33 -10.83 -3.70
CA ILE A 386 -12.99 -10.15 -2.44
C ILE A 386 -14.03 -9.07 -2.11
N LEU A 387 -14.55 -8.37 -3.12
CA LEU A 387 -15.54 -7.31 -2.95
C LEU A 387 -16.92 -7.82 -2.56
N ASP A 388 -17.28 -9.03 -3.03
CA ASP A 388 -18.56 -9.70 -2.74
C ASP A 388 -18.57 -10.31 -1.32
N ASP A 389 -17.41 -10.43 -0.66
CA ASP A 389 -17.30 -10.94 0.71
C ASP A 389 -17.52 -9.78 1.72
N PRO A 390 -18.54 -9.83 2.58
CA PRO A 390 -18.82 -8.76 3.56
C PRO A 390 -17.74 -8.72 4.63
N GLN A 391 -16.78 -7.81 4.50
CA GLN A 391 -15.70 -7.62 5.46
C GLN A 391 -16.13 -6.68 6.61
N PRO A 392 -15.77 -6.99 7.86
CA PRO A 392 -16.21 -6.21 9.02
C PRO A 392 -15.47 -4.89 9.21
N ASP A 393 -14.26 -4.71 8.64
CA ASP A 393 -13.43 -3.50 8.80
C ASP A 393 -12.85 -3.00 7.49
N ALA A 394 -12.98 -1.68 7.27
CA ALA A 394 -12.44 -0.99 6.10
C ALA A 394 -10.90 -1.08 6.00
N MET A 395 -10.21 -1.21 7.14
CA MET A 395 -8.74 -1.36 7.20
C MET A 395 -8.30 -2.76 6.74
N ASP A 396 -8.98 -3.80 7.19
CA ASP A 396 -8.70 -5.18 6.77
C ASP A 396 -8.96 -5.37 5.28
N PHE A 397 -9.98 -4.70 4.75
CA PHE A 397 -10.27 -4.68 3.31
C PHE A 397 -9.11 -4.05 2.50
N LEU A 398 -8.65 -2.86 2.91
CA LEU A 398 -7.53 -2.19 2.23
C LEU A 398 -6.24 -3.02 2.28
N ASP A 399 -5.95 -3.66 3.41
CA ASP A 399 -4.78 -4.53 3.56
C ASP A 399 -4.89 -5.78 2.68
N THR A 400 -6.06 -6.37 2.62
CA THR A 400 -6.35 -7.54 1.78
C THR A 400 -6.11 -7.23 0.30
N ILE A 401 -6.62 -6.11 -0.18
CA ILE A 401 -6.40 -5.66 -1.56
C ILE A 401 -4.93 -5.31 -1.80
N LYS A 402 -4.29 -4.63 -0.86
CA LYS A 402 -2.87 -4.27 -0.97
C LYS A 402 -1.97 -5.49 -1.12
N LEU A 403 -2.20 -6.55 -0.34
CA LEU A 403 -1.47 -7.81 -0.47
C LEU A 403 -1.57 -8.38 -1.89
N ASN A 404 -2.71 -8.21 -2.57
CA ASN A 404 -2.88 -8.62 -3.96
C ASN A 404 -2.19 -7.68 -4.97
N LEU A 405 -2.06 -6.39 -4.65
CA LEU A 405 -1.45 -5.40 -5.56
C LEU A 405 0.09 -5.44 -5.54
N PHE A 406 0.70 -5.75 -4.40
CA PHE A 406 2.16 -5.65 -4.18
C PHE A 406 2.92 -6.98 -4.28
N ALA A 407 2.24 -8.11 -4.44
CA ALA A 407 2.91 -9.41 -4.40
C ALA A 407 3.92 -9.57 -5.55
N SER A 408 5.20 -9.62 -5.20
CA SER A 408 6.19 -10.31 -6.03
C SER A 408 5.80 -11.78 -6.13
N GLU A 409 5.97 -12.40 -7.28
CA GLU A 409 5.49 -13.76 -7.53
C GLU A 409 6.61 -14.78 -7.43
N ILE A 410 6.26 -15.96 -6.95
CA ILE A 410 7.08 -17.17 -6.96
C ILE A 410 6.35 -18.27 -7.75
N PHE A 411 7.08 -19.17 -8.35
CA PHE A 411 6.55 -20.32 -9.07
C PHE A 411 6.72 -21.57 -8.23
N VAL A 412 5.60 -22.19 -7.85
CA VAL A 412 5.55 -23.37 -6.98
C VAL A 412 4.94 -24.52 -7.76
N PHE A 413 5.48 -25.72 -7.60
CA PHE A 413 5.06 -26.89 -8.34
C PHE A 413 4.13 -27.77 -7.51
N THR A 414 3.06 -28.28 -8.13
CA THR A 414 2.30 -29.41 -7.56
C THR A 414 3.09 -30.71 -7.74
N PRO A 415 2.73 -31.80 -7.01
CA PRO A 415 3.35 -33.10 -7.22
C PRO A 415 3.21 -33.66 -8.65
N LYS A 416 2.23 -33.15 -9.40
CA LYS A 416 1.99 -33.52 -10.80
C LYS A 416 2.81 -32.68 -11.78
N GLY A 417 3.63 -31.74 -11.29
CA GLY A 417 4.44 -30.85 -12.12
C GLY A 417 3.70 -29.61 -12.64
N GLU A 418 2.46 -29.37 -12.22
CA GLU A 418 1.76 -28.15 -12.60
C GLU A 418 2.38 -26.94 -11.88
N ILE A 419 2.62 -25.86 -12.61
CA ILE A 419 3.13 -24.61 -12.06
C ILE A 419 1.97 -23.77 -11.52
N LYS A 420 2.14 -23.30 -10.28
CA LYS A 420 1.23 -22.32 -9.65
C LYS A 420 1.99 -21.05 -9.31
N THR A 421 1.53 -19.96 -9.84
CA THR A 421 2.06 -18.63 -9.49
C THR A 421 1.48 -18.20 -8.14
N MET A 422 2.36 -17.92 -7.19
CA MET A 422 2.00 -17.55 -5.83
C MET A 422 2.69 -16.24 -5.42
N PRO A 423 2.09 -15.44 -4.53
CA PRO A 423 2.77 -14.26 -3.98
C PRO A 423 4.04 -14.65 -3.21
N GLN A 424 5.09 -13.84 -3.30
CA GLN A 424 6.28 -14.01 -2.47
C GLN A 424 5.92 -13.96 -0.97
N ASN A 425 6.60 -14.76 -0.16
CA ASN A 425 6.32 -14.98 1.26
C ASN A 425 4.99 -15.69 1.56
N CYS A 426 4.30 -16.25 0.57
CA CYS A 426 3.14 -17.10 0.82
C CYS A 426 3.54 -18.35 1.60
N THR A 427 2.59 -18.88 2.37
CA THR A 427 2.78 -20.08 3.18
C THR A 427 2.24 -21.33 2.51
N ALA A 428 2.58 -22.49 3.04
CA ALA A 428 2.00 -23.76 2.60
C ALA A 428 0.47 -23.78 2.74
N LEU A 429 -0.08 -23.09 3.73
CA LEU A 429 -1.52 -22.90 3.89
C LEU A 429 -2.13 -22.06 2.76
N ASP A 430 -1.47 -20.96 2.37
CA ASP A 430 -1.89 -20.13 1.24
C ASP A 430 -1.96 -20.94 -0.05
N PHE A 431 -0.96 -21.80 -0.27
CA PHE A 431 -0.92 -22.70 -1.42
C PHE A 431 -2.09 -23.69 -1.41
N ALA A 432 -2.42 -24.27 -0.25
CA ALA A 432 -3.56 -25.18 -0.10
C ALA A 432 -4.89 -24.50 -0.48
N PHE A 433 -5.13 -23.27 -0.01
CA PHE A 433 -6.31 -22.47 -0.37
C PHE A 433 -6.29 -22.00 -1.84
N SER A 434 -5.11 -21.84 -2.45
CA SER A 434 -5.01 -21.48 -3.86
C SER A 434 -5.49 -22.61 -4.78
N ILE A 435 -5.26 -23.86 -4.39
CA ILE A 435 -5.70 -25.03 -5.15
C ILE A 435 -7.21 -25.22 -5.01
N HIS A 436 -7.68 -25.42 -3.79
CA HIS A 436 -9.11 -25.64 -3.51
C HIS A 436 -9.44 -25.30 -2.06
N THR A 437 -10.60 -24.68 -1.81
CA THR A 437 -11.04 -24.32 -0.45
C THR A 437 -11.12 -25.52 0.49
N PHE A 438 -11.55 -26.69 -0.02
CA PHE A 438 -11.60 -27.92 0.76
C PHE A 438 -10.21 -28.38 1.21
N LEU A 439 -9.21 -28.33 0.34
CA LEU A 439 -7.83 -28.67 0.71
C LEU A 439 -7.29 -27.72 1.77
N GLY A 440 -7.53 -26.42 1.60
CA GLY A 440 -7.14 -25.40 2.58
C GLY A 440 -7.78 -25.59 3.94
N SER A 441 -9.10 -25.87 3.99
CA SER A 441 -9.85 -26.01 5.25
C SER A 441 -9.52 -27.30 6.02
N HIS A 442 -9.06 -28.35 5.34
CA HIS A 442 -8.73 -29.65 5.93
C HIS A 442 -7.23 -29.92 6.01
N CYS A 443 -6.40 -28.91 5.76
CA CYS A 443 -4.96 -29.03 5.72
C CYS A 443 -4.37 -29.24 7.12
N ILE A 444 -3.53 -30.27 7.30
CA ILE A 444 -2.82 -30.57 8.55
C ILE A 444 -1.33 -30.26 8.47
N GLY A 445 -0.77 -30.16 7.27
CA GLY A 445 0.64 -29.89 6.99
C GLY A 445 0.93 -29.98 5.50
N ALA A 446 2.18 -29.80 5.13
CA ALA A 446 2.62 -29.96 3.76
C ALA A 446 3.98 -30.67 3.70
N LYS A 447 4.30 -31.26 2.54
CA LYS A 447 5.67 -31.65 2.21
C LYS A 447 6.19 -30.70 1.15
N VAL A 448 7.29 -30.04 1.45
CA VAL A 448 8.02 -29.18 0.51
C VAL A 448 9.32 -29.89 0.15
N ASN A 449 9.51 -30.13 -1.14
CA ASN A 449 10.66 -30.89 -1.65
C ASN A 449 10.86 -32.21 -0.88
N HIS A 450 9.76 -32.95 -0.69
CA HIS A 450 9.67 -34.22 0.05
C HIS A 450 9.89 -34.13 1.58
N LYS A 451 10.12 -32.94 2.15
CA LYS A 451 10.28 -32.72 3.60
C LYS A 451 8.99 -32.23 4.22
N LEU A 452 8.59 -32.82 5.36
CA LEU A 452 7.42 -32.37 6.11
C LEU A 452 7.67 -30.99 6.71
N VAL A 453 6.74 -30.07 6.49
CA VAL A 453 6.81 -28.69 6.98
C VAL A 453 5.47 -28.26 7.61
N PRO A 454 5.46 -27.30 8.55
CA PRO A 454 4.25 -26.75 9.12
C PRO A 454 3.49 -25.89 8.09
N LEU A 455 2.20 -25.62 8.35
CA LEU A 455 1.35 -24.79 7.51
C LEU A 455 1.88 -23.34 7.33
N SER A 456 2.61 -22.83 8.32
CA SER A 456 3.22 -21.50 8.33
C SER A 456 4.54 -21.40 7.53
N HIS A 457 5.03 -22.52 6.97
CA HIS A 457 6.27 -22.54 6.19
C HIS A 457 6.15 -21.65 4.95
N LYS A 458 7.10 -20.73 4.78
CA LYS A 458 7.17 -19.82 3.62
C LYS A 458 7.77 -20.52 2.42
N LEU A 459 7.04 -20.48 1.32
CA LEU A 459 7.43 -21.11 0.07
C LEU A 459 8.41 -20.23 -0.72
N GLN A 460 9.27 -20.90 -1.50
CA GLN A 460 10.23 -20.27 -2.41
C GLN A 460 9.97 -20.70 -3.87
N SER A 461 10.51 -19.95 -4.82
CA SER A 461 10.39 -20.32 -6.22
C SER A 461 11.16 -21.61 -6.49
N GLY A 462 10.52 -22.55 -7.18
CA GLY A 462 11.06 -23.87 -7.45
C GLY A 462 10.62 -24.97 -6.47
N ASP A 463 9.93 -24.61 -5.37
CA ASP A 463 9.44 -25.60 -4.41
C ASP A 463 8.35 -26.50 -5.02
N GLN A 464 8.47 -27.80 -4.79
CA GLN A 464 7.40 -28.77 -5.05
C GLN A 464 6.63 -29.00 -3.76
N VAL A 465 5.30 -28.74 -3.78
CA VAL A 465 4.47 -28.75 -2.57
C VAL A 465 3.35 -29.78 -2.66
N GLU A 466 3.34 -30.73 -1.71
CA GLU A 466 2.28 -31.70 -1.50
C GLU A 466 1.50 -31.35 -0.24
N ILE A 467 0.18 -31.16 -0.34
CA ILE A 467 -0.69 -30.80 0.80
C ILE A 467 -1.22 -32.08 1.47
N LEU A 468 -1.07 -32.13 2.79
CA LEU A 468 -1.58 -33.21 3.62
C LEU A 468 -2.90 -32.76 4.28
N THR A 469 -3.94 -33.59 4.16
CA THR A 469 -5.27 -33.28 4.68
C THR A 469 -5.78 -34.36 5.61
N SER A 470 -6.68 -33.95 6.55
CA SER A 470 -7.45 -34.86 7.40
C SER A 470 -8.92 -34.43 7.43
N LYS A 471 -9.83 -35.38 7.39
CA LYS A 471 -11.28 -35.11 7.50
C LYS A 471 -11.68 -34.54 8.86
N SER A 472 -10.92 -34.81 9.91
CA SER A 472 -11.14 -34.30 11.26
C SER A 472 -10.57 -32.90 11.51
N GLN A 473 -9.84 -32.33 10.53
CA GLN A 473 -9.27 -31.00 10.68
C GLN A 473 -10.32 -29.93 10.39
N HIS A 474 -10.33 -28.90 11.22
CA HIS A 474 -11.14 -27.70 11.09
C HIS A 474 -10.26 -26.47 11.03
N VAL A 475 -10.77 -25.40 10.42
CA VAL A 475 -10.08 -24.12 10.34
C VAL A 475 -9.90 -23.53 11.74
N GLN A 476 -8.70 -23.12 12.06
CA GLN A 476 -8.38 -22.51 13.36
C GLN A 476 -8.26 -20.99 13.25
N PRO A 477 -8.76 -20.22 14.23
CA PRO A 477 -8.62 -18.75 14.25
C PRO A 477 -7.16 -18.27 14.13
N SER A 478 -6.21 -19.04 14.70
CA SER A 478 -4.76 -18.76 14.63
C SER A 478 -4.18 -18.78 13.21
N TRP A 479 -4.85 -19.42 12.25
CA TRP A 479 -4.37 -19.49 10.86
C TRP A 479 -4.34 -18.13 10.17
N ILE A 480 -5.18 -17.19 10.61
CA ILE A 480 -5.20 -15.81 10.11
C ILE A 480 -3.83 -15.13 10.32
N ASN A 481 -3.12 -15.47 11.40
CA ASN A 481 -1.88 -14.81 11.79
C ASN A 481 -0.72 -15.09 10.82
N PHE A 482 -0.70 -16.23 10.13
CA PHE A 482 0.35 -16.60 9.21
C PHE A 482 -0.11 -16.80 7.76
N ALA A 483 -1.42 -16.81 7.48
CA ALA A 483 -1.91 -16.69 6.12
C ALA A 483 -1.55 -15.32 5.56
N THR A 484 -0.95 -15.29 4.37
CA THR A 484 -0.44 -14.06 3.76
C THR A 484 -1.28 -13.61 2.58
N THR A 485 -1.93 -14.56 1.87
CA THR A 485 -2.76 -14.21 0.71
C THR A 485 -4.17 -13.76 1.13
N ALA A 486 -4.69 -12.78 0.39
CA ALA A 486 -6.05 -12.29 0.58
C ALA A 486 -7.09 -13.40 0.43
N LYS A 487 -6.91 -14.27 -0.58
CA LYS A 487 -7.81 -15.41 -0.83
C LYS A 487 -7.87 -16.36 0.37
N ALA A 488 -6.73 -16.73 0.97
CA ALA A 488 -6.71 -17.59 2.13
C ALA A 488 -7.36 -16.91 3.35
N LYS A 489 -7.01 -15.65 3.63
CA LYS A 489 -7.60 -14.88 4.74
C LYS A 489 -9.11 -14.76 4.62
N ALA A 490 -9.61 -14.35 3.45
CA ALA A 490 -11.05 -14.22 3.22
C ALA A 490 -11.79 -15.56 3.40
N LYS A 491 -11.23 -16.66 2.85
CA LYS A 491 -11.85 -17.98 3.00
C LYS A 491 -11.81 -18.49 4.45
N ILE A 492 -10.72 -18.27 5.17
CA ILE A 492 -10.60 -18.62 6.59
C ILE A 492 -11.66 -17.86 7.40
N GLN A 493 -11.77 -16.54 7.22
CA GLN A 493 -12.75 -15.71 7.92
C GLN A 493 -14.19 -16.11 7.58
N ALA A 494 -14.50 -16.38 6.31
CA ALA A 494 -15.82 -16.82 5.89
C ALA A 494 -16.22 -18.16 6.53
N ILE A 495 -15.28 -19.13 6.60
CA ILE A 495 -15.51 -20.43 7.23
C ILE A 495 -15.76 -20.24 8.73
N LEU A 496 -14.88 -19.51 9.44
CA LEU A 496 -15.02 -19.25 10.88
C LEU A 496 -16.33 -18.53 11.20
N LYS A 497 -16.72 -17.54 10.40
CA LYS A 497 -17.99 -16.82 10.57
C LYS A 497 -19.21 -17.74 10.34
N ARG A 498 -19.13 -18.66 9.36
CA ARG A 498 -20.18 -19.64 9.12
C ARG A 498 -20.30 -20.63 10.25
N GLU A 499 -19.17 -21.14 10.76
CA GLU A 499 -19.12 -22.05 11.92
C GLU A 499 -19.68 -21.35 13.17
N GLN A 500 -19.29 -20.10 13.43
CA GLN A 500 -19.79 -19.31 14.54
C GLN A 500 -21.32 -19.13 14.46
N ARG A 501 -21.86 -18.80 13.28
CA ARG A 501 -23.32 -18.69 13.08
C ARG A 501 -24.02 -20.02 13.30
N GLY A 502 -23.45 -21.12 12.80
CA GLY A 502 -24.00 -22.48 13.05
C GLY A 502 -24.02 -22.80 14.55
N MET A 503 -22.95 -22.46 15.28
CA MET A 503 -22.91 -22.68 16.74
C MET A 503 -23.83 -21.72 17.49
N GLN A 504 -24.03 -20.49 17.03
CA GLN A 504 -25.03 -19.58 17.59
C GLN A 504 -26.46 -20.16 17.46
N GLN A 505 -26.81 -20.68 16.29
CA GLN A 505 -28.12 -21.32 16.08
C GLN A 505 -28.31 -22.55 16.96
N ALA A 506 -27.32 -23.44 16.99
CA ALA A 506 -27.34 -24.61 17.87
C ALA A 506 -27.45 -24.22 19.35
N GLY A 507 -26.71 -23.19 19.77
CA GLY A 507 -26.76 -22.69 21.14
C GLY A 507 -28.10 -22.04 21.50
N GLU A 508 -28.73 -21.34 20.55
CA GLU A 508 -30.10 -20.82 20.74
C GLU A 508 -31.10 -21.92 20.89
N GLU A 509 -31.03 -22.99 20.07
CA GLU A 509 -31.88 -24.15 20.19
C GLU A 509 -31.70 -24.85 21.56
N MET A 510 -30.46 -25.07 21.98
CA MET A 510 -30.15 -25.63 23.31
C MET A 510 -30.70 -24.78 24.46
N LEU A 511 -30.63 -23.46 24.35
CA LEU A 511 -31.18 -22.55 25.35
C LEU A 511 -32.73 -22.59 25.36
N ARG A 512 -33.37 -22.68 24.19
CA ARG A 512 -34.84 -22.86 24.08
C ARG A 512 -35.30 -24.18 24.70
N GLU A 513 -34.58 -25.26 24.43
CA GLU A 513 -34.85 -26.58 25.06
C GLU A 513 -34.67 -26.52 26.58
N PHE A 514 -33.62 -25.85 27.07
CA PHE A 514 -33.40 -25.65 28.49
C PHE A 514 -34.55 -24.88 29.14
N PHE A 515 -34.98 -23.77 28.58
CA PHE A 515 -36.12 -22.98 29.09
C PHE A 515 -37.42 -23.78 29.07
N SER A 516 -37.69 -24.53 27.99
CA SER A 516 -38.86 -25.41 27.89
C SER A 516 -38.85 -26.48 28.96
N ARG A 517 -37.71 -27.13 29.19
CA ARG A 517 -37.55 -28.18 30.22
C ARG A 517 -37.76 -27.65 31.62
N GLU A 518 -37.30 -26.42 31.90
CA GLU A 518 -37.41 -25.80 33.21
C GLU A 518 -38.75 -25.03 33.39
N GLY A 519 -39.61 -25.02 32.37
CA GLY A 519 -40.91 -24.35 32.42
C GLY A 519 -40.83 -22.82 32.46
N VAL A 520 -39.78 -22.25 31.90
CA VAL A 520 -39.52 -20.80 31.85
C VAL A 520 -39.82 -20.29 30.44
N GLU A 521 -40.49 -19.15 30.37
CA GLU A 521 -40.80 -18.53 29.07
C GLU A 521 -39.52 -17.94 28.41
N TYR A 522 -39.38 -18.18 27.09
CA TYR A 522 -38.25 -17.67 26.29
C TYR A 522 -38.44 -16.20 25.98
N THR A 523 -38.00 -15.31 26.88
CA THR A 523 -38.13 -13.86 26.77
C THR A 523 -36.76 -13.19 26.73
N PRO A 524 -36.63 -12.03 26.10
CA PRO A 524 -35.37 -11.25 26.09
C PRO A 524 -34.88 -10.93 27.51
N GLU A 525 -35.78 -10.78 28.47
CA GLU A 525 -35.43 -10.49 29.85
C GLU A 525 -34.76 -11.69 30.53
N ASN A 526 -35.30 -12.89 30.34
CA ASN A 526 -34.71 -14.11 30.86
C ASN A 526 -33.39 -14.47 30.21
N ILE A 527 -33.23 -14.21 28.90
CA ILE A 527 -31.96 -14.36 28.21
C ILE A 527 -30.93 -13.40 28.81
N ARG A 528 -31.32 -12.13 29.08
CA ARG A 528 -30.42 -11.14 29.68
C ARG A 528 -29.99 -11.53 31.10
N LYS A 529 -30.84 -12.19 31.90
CA LYS A 529 -30.47 -12.71 33.22
C LYS A 529 -29.31 -13.72 33.08
N ILE A 530 -29.41 -14.66 32.13
CA ILE A 530 -28.35 -15.64 31.87
C ILE A 530 -27.07 -14.95 31.31
N CYS A 531 -27.18 -13.98 30.39
CA CYS A 531 -26.05 -13.21 29.92
C CYS A 531 -25.30 -12.54 31.09
N ASN A 532 -26.04 -11.91 32.01
CA ASN A 532 -25.45 -11.24 33.18
C ASN A 532 -24.78 -12.23 34.14
N LEU A 533 -25.39 -13.43 34.35
CA LEU A 533 -24.80 -14.46 35.19
C LEU A 533 -23.43 -14.92 34.67
N HIS A 534 -23.29 -15.01 33.34
CA HIS A 534 -22.06 -15.43 32.69
C HIS A 534 -21.17 -14.26 32.23
N THR A 535 -21.48 -13.03 32.65
CA THR A 535 -20.70 -11.82 32.32
C THR A 535 -20.52 -11.53 30.82
N LEU A 536 -21.51 -11.92 30.02
CA LEU A 536 -21.53 -11.72 28.58
C LEU A 536 -22.28 -10.43 28.20
N LYS A 537 -21.83 -9.78 27.12
CA LYS A 537 -22.35 -8.47 26.70
C LYS A 537 -23.56 -8.58 25.76
N THR A 538 -23.60 -9.62 24.94
CA THR A 538 -24.64 -9.79 23.91
C THR A 538 -25.27 -11.19 23.95
N GLN A 539 -26.48 -11.31 23.38
CA GLN A 539 -27.18 -12.58 23.26
C GLN A 539 -26.45 -13.52 22.30
N GLU A 540 -25.86 -12.99 21.25
CA GLU A 540 -25.08 -13.72 20.27
C GLU A 540 -23.85 -14.38 20.91
N GLU A 541 -23.18 -13.68 21.85
CA GLU A 541 -22.08 -14.25 22.63
C GLU A 541 -22.54 -15.42 23.49
N LEU A 542 -23.71 -15.30 24.13
CA LEU A 542 -24.30 -16.38 24.93
C LEU A 542 -24.63 -17.60 24.07
N PHE A 543 -25.31 -17.41 22.95
CA PHE A 543 -25.65 -18.48 22.04
C PHE A 543 -24.41 -19.19 21.50
N ALA A 544 -23.39 -18.42 21.08
CA ALA A 544 -22.13 -19.00 20.67
C ALA A 544 -21.46 -19.80 21.80
N ALA A 545 -21.40 -19.27 23.01
CA ALA A 545 -20.78 -19.93 24.16
C ALA A 545 -21.49 -21.26 24.55
N ILE A 546 -22.80 -21.29 24.45
CA ILE A 546 -23.61 -22.53 24.68
C ILE A 546 -23.36 -23.52 23.53
N GLY A 547 -23.39 -23.07 22.28
CA GLY A 547 -23.16 -23.90 21.10
C GLY A 547 -21.77 -24.53 21.09
N PHE A 548 -20.74 -23.78 21.45
CA PHE A 548 -19.36 -24.27 21.61
C PHE A 548 -19.16 -25.07 22.91
N LYS A 549 -20.20 -25.23 23.73
CA LYS A 549 -20.17 -25.92 25.05
C LYS A 549 -19.15 -25.33 26.03
N THR A 550 -18.76 -24.05 25.85
CA THR A 550 -17.96 -23.30 26.81
C THR A 550 -18.80 -22.91 28.04
N ILE A 551 -20.11 -22.75 27.84
CA ILE A 551 -21.10 -22.63 28.89
C ILE A 551 -22.00 -23.86 28.83
N ILE A 552 -22.12 -24.58 29.93
CA ILE A 552 -23.02 -25.68 30.08
C ILE A 552 -24.13 -25.22 31.04
N LEU A 553 -25.36 -25.15 30.53
CA LEU A 553 -26.53 -24.72 31.30
C LEU A 553 -26.84 -25.72 32.41
N GLY A 554 -26.97 -25.24 33.64
CA GLY A 554 -27.13 -26.06 34.83
C GLY A 554 -28.06 -25.49 35.91
N GLU A 555 -27.92 -26.00 37.14
CA GLU A 555 -28.76 -25.62 38.30
C GLU A 555 -28.59 -24.12 38.66
N ASN A 556 -27.43 -23.51 38.42
CA ASN A 556 -27.18 -22.09 38.70
C ASN A 556 -28.02 -21.20 37.76
N ASP A 557 -28.10 -21.57 36.47
CA ASP A 557 -28.92 -20.89 35.47
C ASP A 557 -30.39 -21.00 35.78
N LYS A 558 -30.83 -22.18 36.21
CA LYS A 558 -32.21 -22.44 36.66
C LYS A 558 -32.58 -21.60 37.88
N ASN A 559 -31.69 -21.44 38.83
CA ASN A 559 -31.95 -20.67 40.05
C ASN A 559 -32.02 -19.17 39.80
N GLU A 560 -31.30 -18.65 38.79
CA GLU A 560 -31.37 -17.24 38.37
C GLU A 560 -32.67 -16.95 37.59
N LEU A 561 -33.23 -17.95 36.93
CA LEU A 561 -34.50 -17.85 36.19
C LEU A 561 -35.75 -17.97 37.08
N LYS A 562 -35.62 -18.63 38.26
CA LYS A 562 -36.71 -18.67 39.22
C LYS A 562 -36.90 -17.30 39.84
N ASP A 563 -38.09 -16.71 39.69
CA ASP A 563 -38.47 -15.50 40.38
C ASP A 563 -38.23 -15.67 41.89
N LYS A 564 -37.27 -14.94 42.42
CA LYS A 564 -37.14 -14.79 43.87
C LYS A 564 -38.45 -14.17 44.37
N PRO A 565 -39.19 -14.81 45.30
CA PRO A 565 -40.42 -14.20 45.82
C PRO A 565 -40.06 -12.83 46.34
N VAL A 566 -40.76 -11.82 45.85
CA VAL A 566 -40.63 -10.41 46.30
C VAL A 566 -41.00 -10.43 47.78
N SER A 567 -40.03 -10.64 48.68
CA SER A 567 -40.22 -10.40 50.10
C SER A 567 -40.51 -8.94 50.24
N SER A 568 -41.75 -8.64 50.69
CA SER A 568 -42.26 -7.30 50.90
C SER A 568 -41.45 -6.58 51.99
N ASN A 569 -40.32 -6.01 51.64
CA ASN A 569 -39.60 -5.10 52.47
C ASN A 569 -40.03 -3.64 52.23
N TRP A 570 -41.37 -3.46 52.16
CA TRP A 570 -41.95 -2.11 52.11
C TRP A 570 -41.75 -1.33 53.44
N LYS A 571 -41.39 -2.02 54.53
CA LYS A 571 -41.06 -1.37 55.81
C LYS A 571 -39.70 -0.66 55.84
N LYS A 572 -38.80 -0.88 54.88
CA LYS A 572 -37.48 -0.19 54.80
C LYS A 572 -37.52 1.15 54.07
N TYR A 573 -38.59 1.43 53.32
CA TYR A 573 -38.72 2.70 52.58
C TYR A 573 -39.38 3.84 53.39
N ILE A 574 -40.03 3.54 54.53
CA ILE A 574 -40.72 4.57 55.36
C ILE A 574 -39.77 5.19 56.41
N SER A 575 -38.63 4.55 56.73
CA SER A 575 -37.69 5.10 57.75
C SER A 575 -36.67 6.10 57.18
N PHE A 576 -36.68 6.41 55.87
CA PHE A 576 -35.74 7.36 55.24
C PHE A 576 -36.35 8.72 54.95
N ALA A 577 -37.58 8.95 55.35
CA ALA A 577 -38.27 10.22 55.11
C ALA A 577 -38.10 11.26 56.25
N PHE A 578 -37.52 10.89 57.39
CA PHE A 578 -37.27 11.86 58.46
C PHE A 578 -35.93 11.58 59.18
N GLY A 579 -34.98 12.47 58.94
CA GLY A 579 -33.79 12.60 59.83
C GLY A 579 -32.43 12.53 59.09
N GLY A 580 -31.88 13.69 58.93
CA GLY A 580 -30.69 14.04 58.18
C GLY A 580 -29.39 13.40 58.63
N SER A 581 -28.53 13.47 57.77
CA SER A 581 -27.18 14.02 57.84
C SER A 581 -26.31 13.39 56.77
N LYS A 582 -25.61 14.24 56.07
CA LYS A 582 -24.71 14.01 54.95
C LYS A 582 -23.54 13.12 55.28
N THR A 583 -23.28 12.11 54.47
CA THR A 583 -21.93 11.78 54.05
C THR A 583 -21.97 11.23 52.61
N ASN A 584 -21.42 12.03 51.72
CA ASN A 584 -21.21 11.69 50.31
C ASN A 584 -20.28 10.46 50.22
N LYS A 585 -20.74 9.39 49.57
CA LYS A 585 -19.89 8.47 48.85
C LYS A 585 -20.28 8.56 47.36
N GLU A 586 -19.53 9.37 46.67
CA GLU A 586 -19.58 9.50 45.22
C GLU A 586 -19.21 8.17 44.58
N LYS A 587 -20.12 7.63 43.76
CA LYS A 587 -19.77 6.71 42.69
C LYS A 587 -19.05 7.55 41.65
N PRO A 588 -17.95 7.08 41.04
CA PRO A 588 -17.34 7.82 39.94
C PRO A 588 -18.27 7.76 38.74
N THR A 589 -19.01 8.82 38.52
CA THR A 589 -19.57 9.17 37.24
C THR A 589 -18.41 9.59 36.35
N GLU A 590 -18.18 8.87 35.27
CA GLU A 590 -17.33 9.35 34.20
C GLU A 590 -17.92 10.66 33.68
N GLU A 591 -17.38 11.77 34.18
CA GLU A 591 -17.60 13.08 33.58
C GLU A 591 -17.01 13.02 32.16
N LYS A 592 -17.87 13.02 31.17
CA LYS A 592 -17.51 13.38 29.80
C LYS A 592 -17.09 14.84 29.82
N VAL A 593 -15.80 15.08 30.00
CA VAL A 593 -15.18 16.39 29.78
C VAL A 593 -15.49 16.77 28.32
N PRO A 594 -16.10 17.92 28.06
CA PRO A 594 -16.32 18.38 26.70
C PRO A 594 -14.96 18.64 26.06
N LEU A 595 -14.66 17.88 25.01
CA LEU A 595 -13.42 17.96 24.28
C LEU A 595 -13.27 19.30 23.59
N PRO A 596 -12.10 19.94 23.65
CA PRO A 596 -11.83 21.11 22.85
C PRO A 596 -11.99 20.73 21.37
N LYS A 597 -12.77 21.50 20.62
CA LYS A 597 -12.83 21.38 19.16
C LYS A 597 -11.42 21.62 18.62
N ILE A 598 -10.71 20.52 18.30
CA ILE A 598 -9.38 20.58 17.75
C ILE A 598 -9.51 21.12 16.32
N ASP A 599 -9.01 22.32 16.10
CA ASP A 599 -8.95 22.93 14.79
C ASP A 599 -7.86 22.21 13.98
N SER A 600 -8.25 21.30 13.09
CA SER A 600 -7.33 20.52 12.24
C SER A 600 -6.46 21.37 11.31
N LYS A 601 -6.67 22.68 11.26
CA LYS A 601 -5.87 23.62 10.47
C LYS A 601 -4.70 24.23 11.25
N LYS A 602 -4.63 24.07 12.57
CA LYS A 602 -3.54 24.59 13.39
C LYS A 602 -2.44 23.55 13.58
N ILE A 603 -1.19 23.99 13.52
CA ILE A 603 -0.03 23.17 13.88
C ILE A 603 -0.06 22.93 15.38
N LEU A 604 -0.07 21.68 15.78
CA LEU A 604 -0.08 21.27 17.17
C LEU A 604 1.36 21.21 17.70
N LYS A 605 1.65 21.98 18.75
CA LYS A 605 2.96 22.02 19.37
C LYS A 605 3.05 20.98 20.49
N LEU A 606 4.06 20.10 20.42
CA LEU A 606 4.34 19.10 21.43
C LEU A 606 5.23 19.68 22.51
N THR A 607 4.65 20.21 23.59
CA THR A 607 5.39 20.62 24.78
C THR A 607 5.55 19.46 25.77
N PRO A 608 6.54 19.47 26.67
CA PRO A 608 6.77 18.42 27.67
C PRO A 608 5.54 18.12 28.53
N GLU A 609 4.80 19.15 28.95
CA GLU A 609 3.61 18.98 29.77
C GLU A 609 2.44 18.38 28.97
N ALA A 610 2.33 18.74 27.69
CA ALA A 610 1.30 18.23 26.80
C ALA A 610 1.52 16.76 26.43
N ILE A 611 2.80 16.32 26.28
CA ILE A 611 3.15 14.92 26.04
C ILE A 611 2.71 14.04 27.21
N GLN A 612 2.87 14.51 28.44
CA GLN A 612 2.50 13.72 29.63
C GLN A 612 0.97 13.60 29.82
N LYS A 613 0.17 14.60 29.39
CA LYS A 613 -1.25 14.67 29.70
C LYS A 613 -2.17 14.27 28.53
N ASN A 614 -1.84 14.66 27.30
CA ASN A 614 -2.78 14.65 26.18
C ASN A 614 -2.34 13.80 24.99
N TYR A 615 -1.06 13.42 24.91
CA TYR A 615 -0.50 12.70 23.77
C TYR A 615 0.04 11.34 24.16
N VAL A 616 0.02 10.42 23.21
CA VAL A 616 0.59 9.09 23.35
C VAL A 616 1.65 8.91 22.27
N ILE A 617 2.85 8.58 22.67
CA ILE A 617 3.93 8.19 21.75
C ILE A 617 3.61 6.80 21.22
N ALA A 618 3.57 6.64 19.91
CA ALA A 618 3.25 5.35 19.28
C ALA A 618 4.35 4.31 19.55
N GLU A 619 3.96 3.16 20.06
CA GLU A 619 4.91 2.07 20.37
C GLU A 619 5.52 1.43 19.13
N CYS A 620 4.82 1.49 17.98
CA CYS A 620 5.26 0.87 16.74
C CYS A 620 6.48 1.54 16.09
N CYS A 621 6.73 2.84 16.38
CA CYS A 621 7.81 3.60 15.75
C CYS A 621 8.57 4.52 16.70
N LYS A 622 8.13 4.65 17.95
CA LYS A 622 8.81 5.38 19.06
C LYS A 622 9.48 6.68 18.60
N PRO A 623 8.70 7.68 18.12
CA PRO A 623 9.26 8.96 17.70
C PRO A 623 9.89 9.72 18.86
N ILE A 624 10.96 10.44 18.58
CA ILE A 624 11.65 11.32 19.51
C ILE A 624 11.71 12.75 18.96
N PRO A 625 11.99 13.77 19.78
CA PRO A 625 12.15 15.15 19.32
C PRO A 625 13.16 15.25 18.16
N GLY A 626 12.77 15.96 17.09
CA GLY A 626 13.52 16.05 15.86
C GLY A 626 13.16 15.00 14.79
N ASP A 627 12.46 13.91 15.14
CA ASP A 627 11.84 13.05 14.12
C ASP A 627 10.69 13.80 13.42
N ASP A 628 10.52 13.56 12.14
CA ASP A 628 9.36 14.05 11.40
C ASP A 628 8.11 13.23 11.80
N VAL A 629 7.13 13.93 12.39
CA VAL A 629 5.99 13.28 13.06
C VAL A 629 4.64 13.77 12.54
N LEU A 630 3.63 12.95 12.75
CA LEU A 630 2.23 13.28 12.58
C LEU A 630 1.42 12.83 13.80
N GLY A 631 0.35 13.54 14.10
CA GLY A 631 -0.63 13.17 15.11
C GLY A 631 -1.83 12.47 14.50
N TYR A 632 -2.32 11.43 15.14
CA TYR A 632 -3.54 10.73 14.79
C TYR A 632 -4.53 10.80 15.95
N ILE A 633 -5.76 11.23 15.68
CA ILE A 633 -6.83 11.26 16.68
C ILE A 633 -7.46 9.87 16.76
N GLY A 634 -7.14 9.11 17.82
CA GLY A 634 -7.71 7.79 18.08
C GLY A 634 -9.19 7.85 18.49
N ASP A 635 -9.86 6.68 18.56
CA ASP A 635 -11.30 6.58 18.89
C ASP A 635 -11.66 7.05 20.31
N ASN A 636 -10.70 7.02 21.23
CA ASN A 636 -10.77 7.55 22.58
C ASN A 636 -10.41 9.05 22.65
N ASN A 637 -10.31 9.74 21.53
CA ASN A 637 -9.92 11.14 21.38
C ASN A 637 -8.53 11.50 21.94
N ARG A 638 -7.65 10.52 22.17
CA ARG A 638 -6.25 10.76 22.45
C ARG A 638 -5.49 10.94 21.15
N ILE A 639 -4.53 11.84 21.12
CA ILE A 639 -3.69 12.07 19.96
C ILE A 639 -2.47 11.15 20.06
N ILE A 640 -2.31 10.26 19.10
CA ILE A 640 -1.19 9.31 19.00
C ILE A 640 -0.17 9.90 18.04
N ILE A 641 1.08 10.03 18.49
CA ILE A 641 2.17 10.62 17.70
C ILE A 641 2.96 9.49 17.04
N HIS A 642 2.98 9.48 15.72
CA HIS A 642 3.75 8.55 14.91
C HIS A 642 4.88 9.26 14.17
N LYS A 643 5.97 8.53 13.87
CA LYS A 643 6.89 8.97 12.81
C LYS A 643 6.12 9.00 11.49
N ARG A 644 6.38 9.98 10.67
CA ARG A 644 5.74 10.16 9.38
C ARG A 644 5.99 8.96 8.43
N GLN A 645 7.15 8.33 8.55
CA GLN A 645 7.59 7.16 7.79
C GLN A 645 7.06 5.82 8.33
N CYS A 646 6.40 5.82 9.47
CA CYS A 646 5.88 4.59 10.07
C CYS A 646 4.87 3.92 9.12
N PRO A 647 4.98 2.60 8.86
CA PRO A 647 4.03 1.87 8.02
C PRO A 647 2.57 2.01 8.49
N LEU A 648 2.35 2.04 9.80
CA LEU A 648 1.03 2.29 10.38
C LEU A 648 0.56 3.72 10.12
N ALA A 649 1.45 4.72 10.22
CA ALA A 649 1.12 6.11 9.90
C ALA A 649 0.74 6.28 8.43
N THR A 650 1.46 5.62 7.52
CA THR A 650 1.12 5.61 6.09
C THR A 650 -0.26 4.99 5.85
N LYS A 651 -0.56 3.91 6.56
CA LYS A 651 -1.87 3.26 6.55
C LYS A 651 -2.98 4.18 7.08
N LEU A 652 -2.74 4.85 8.21
CA LEU A 652 -3.66 5.82 8.80
C LEU A 652 -3.91 7.02 7.88
N LYS A 653 -2.91 7.49 7.14
CA LYS A 653 -3.06 8.55 6.12
C LYS A 653 -4.07 8.18 5.05
N SER A 654 -3.99 6.98 4.53
CA SER A 654 -4.86 6.52 3.45
C SER A 654 -6.29 6.22 3.90
N SER A 655 -6.48 5.85 5.19
CA SER A 655 -7.78 5.41 5.71
C SER A 655 -8.51 6.49 6.52
N TYR A 656 -7.78 7.33 7.26
CA TYR A 656 -8.33 8.30 8.21
C TYR A 656 -7.71 9.70 8.07
N GLY A 657 -7.46 10.15 6.84
CA GLY A 657 -6.77 11.41 6.57
C GLY A 657 -7.42 12.66 7.19
N ASN A 658 -8.70 12.64 7.52
CA ASN A 658 -9.43 13.70 8.24
C ASN A 658 -9.14 13.73 9.76
N ARG A 659 -8.56 12.65 10.32
CA ARG A 659 -8.15 12.55 11.74
C ARG A 659 -6.66 12.81 11.94
N LEU A 660 -5.96 13.24 10.89
CA LEU A 660 -4.54 13.56 10.96
C LEU A 660 -4.33 15.02 11.32
N LEU A 661 -3.35 15.26 12.17
CA LEU A 661 -2.91 16.56 12.63
C LEU A 661 -1.46 16.79 12.25
N THR A 662 -1.17 18.00 11.81
CA THR A 662 0.23 18.46 11.69
C THR A 662 0.75 18.76 13.08
N VAL A 663 1.89 18.16 13.41
CA VAL A 663 2.48 18.23 14.75
C VAL A 663 3.93 18.69 14.62
N GLN A 664 4.37 19.53 15.56
CA GLN A 664 5.74 20.01 15.64
C GLN A 664 6.26 19.88 17.05
N TRP A 665 7.51 19.37 17.20
CA TRP A 665 8.18 19.31 18.49
C TRP A 665 8.53 20.70 19.00
N GLU A 666 8.21 20.96 20.24
CA GLU A 666 8.59 22.16 21.01
C GLU A 666 9.14 21.75 22.39
N THR A 667 9.89 20.65 22.40
CA THR A 667 10.53 20.12 23.60
C THR A 667 11.98 20.59 23.63
N GLY A 668 12.35 21.38 24.64
CA GLY A 668 13.76 21.56 25.00
C GLY A 668 14.36 20.23 25.51
N LYS A 669 15.65 20.21 25.85
CA LYS A 669 16.37 19.03 26.41
C LYS A 669 15.91 18.63 27.81
N SER A 670 14.61 18.63 28.10
CA SER A 670 14.03 18.37 29.40
C SER A 670 13.53 16.93 29.62
N LEU A 671 13.33 16.19 28.52
CA LEU A 671 12.82 14.81 28.53
C LEU A 671 13.83 13.86 27.90
N TYR A 672 13.82 12.61 28.36
CA TYR A 672 14.63 11.53 27.82
C TYR A 672 13.74 10.52 27.09
N PHE A 673 14.20 10.05 25.93
CA PHE A 673 13.49 9.09 25.10
C PHE A 673 14.37 7.87 24.84
N PRO A 674 13.83 6.64 24.95
CA PRO A 674 14.58 5.43 24.68
C PRO A 674 14.77 5.24 23.16
N VAL A 675 16.02 5.02 22.77
CA VAL A 675 16.41 4.74 21.38
C VAL A 675 17.26 3.48 21.34
N ASN A 676 17.06 2.65 20.33
CA ASN A 676 17.85 1.46 20.07
C ASN A 676 18.81 1.71 18.92
N ILE A 677 20.07 1.36 19.09
CA ILE A 677 21.12 1.44 18.06
C ILE A 677 21.67 0.04 17.84
N TYR A 678 21.77 -0.34 16.58
CA TYR A 678 22.46 -1.55 16.14
C TYR A 678 23.83 -1.18 15.60
N ILE A 679 24.84 -1.95 16.01
CA ILE A 679 26.21 -1.83 15.54
C ILE A 679 26.71 -3.18 15.03
N LYS A 680 27.48 -3.17 13.94
CA LYS A 680 28.09 -4.37 13.37
C LYS A 680 29.49 -4.05 12.87
N GLY A 681 30.43 -4.97 13.05
CA GLY A 681 31.77 -4.76 12.57
C GLY A 681 32.68 -5.96 12.84
N ILE A 682 34.00 -5.71 12.83
CA ILE A 682 35.03 -6.73 13.04
C ILE A 682 35.31 -6.81 14.54
N ASP A 683 35.25 -8.03 15.11
CA ASP A 683 35.53 -8.23 16.51
C ASP A 683 37.02 -8.00 16.83
N HIS A 684 37.27 -7.20 17.88
CA HIS A 684 38.59 -6.88 18.34
C HIS A 684 38.62 -6.71 19.84
N ILE A 685 39.72 -7.13 20.50
CA ILE A 685 39.91 -6.97 21.95
C ILE A 685 39.84 -5.47 22.30
N GLY A 686 38.99 -5.13 23.27
CA GLY A 686 38.79 -3.75 23.72
C GLY A 686 37.72 -2.94 22.99
N LEU A 687 37.06 -3.51 21.97
CA LEU A 687 35.98 -2.83 21.22
C LEU A 687 34.85 -2.34 22.12
N LEU A 688 34.38 -3.20 23.06
CA LEU A 688 33.32 -2.85 24.00
C LEU A 688 33.71 -1.64 24.86
N ASN A 689 34.97 -1.59 25.28
CA ASN A 689 35.47 -0.46 26.06
C ASN A 689 35.44 0.85 25.25
N LYS A 690 35.91 0.82 23.99
CA LYS A 690 35.84 1.97 23.08
C LYS A 690 34.40 2.46 22.86
N VAL A 691 33.46 1.54 22.67
CA VAL A 691 32.04 1.86 22.46
C VAL A 691 31.42 2.50 23.70
N THR A 692 31.67 1.92 24.90
CA THR A 692 31.12 2.45 26.15
C THR A 692 31.80 3.76 26.57
N GLU A 693 33.08 3.94 26.29
CA GLU A 693 33.82 5.17 26.53
C GLU A 693 33.24 6.32 25.71
N ILE A 694 33.01 6.12 24.39
CA ILE A 694 32.43 7.15 23.53
C ILE A 694 31.03 7.52 24.04
N ILE A 695 30.16 6.54 24.28
CA ILE A 695 28.76 6.79 24.62
C ILE A 695 28.66 7.44 26.01
N SER A 696 29.29 6.84 27.01
CA SER A 696 29.07 7.22 28.42
C SER A 696 30.00 8.32 28.89
N GLN A 697 31.30 8.33 28.47
CA GLN A 697 32.27 9.31 28.96
C GLN A 697 32.35 10.54 28.06
N GLN A 698 32.43 10.35 26.72
CA GLN A 698 32.60 11.47 25.82
C GLN A 698 31.26 12.18 25.50
N LEU A 699 30.18 11.43 25.29
CA LEU A 699 28.87 11.97 24.92
C LEU A 699 27.94 12.11 26.14
N ASN A 700 28.32 11.62 27.29
CA ASN A 700 27.53 11.65 28.54
C ASN A 700 26.11 11.09 28.40
N VAL A 701 25.97 10.01 27.60
CA VAL A 701 24.70 9.35 27.35
C VAL A 701 24.58 8.07 28.16
N ASN A 702 23.43 7.86 28.81
CA ASN A 702 23.21 6.70 29.66
C ASN A 702 22.81 5.47 28.80
N ILE A 703 23.55 4.36 29.03
CA ILE A 703 23.26 3.07 28.40
C ILE A 703 22.28 2.31 29.32
N HIS A 704 21.09 2.00 28.78
CA HIS A 704 20.08 1.25 29.53
C HIS A 704 20.22 -0.27 29.36
N LYS A 705 20.47 -0.72 28.12
CA LYS A 705 20.64 -2.13 27.79
C LYS A 705 21.69 -2.28 26.69
N LEU A 706 22.54 -3.27 26.84
CA LEU A 706 23.62 -3.57 25.90
C LEU A 706 23.66 -5.09 25.71
N ASN A 707 23.58 -5.51 24.43
CA ASN A 707 23.80 -6.89 24.01
C ASN A 707 24.82 -6.87 22.88
N ILE A 708 25.93 -7.59 23.05
CA ILE A 708 26.96 -7.78 22.00
C ILE A 708 27.22 -9.26 21.88
N GLU A 709 27.13 -9.74 20.66
CA GLU A 709 27.40 -11.13 20.27
C GLU A 709 28.52 -11.12 19.25
N SER A 710 29.47 -12.03 19.39
CA SER A 710 30.57 -12.19 18.45
C SER A 710 30.58 -13.60 17.91
N ASN A 711 30.59 -13.75 16.58
CA ASN A 711 30.65 -15.01 15.87
C ASN A 711 31.63 -14.87 14.70
N ASP A 712 32.60 -15.79 14.62
CA ASP A 712 33.53 -15.91 13.50
C ASP A 712 34.28 -14.60 13.14
N GLY A 713 34.66 -13.83 14.17
CA GLY A 713 35.40 -12.56 14.00
C GLY A 713 34.54 -11.35 13.61
N ILE A 714 33.22 -11.52 13.55
CA ILE A 714 32.27 -10.43 13.36
C ILE A 714 31.46 -10.25 14.64
N PHE A 715 31.32 -9.02 15.10
CA PHE A 715 30.44 -8.70 16.22
C PHE A 715 29.15 -8.05 15.72
N GLU A 716 28.08 -8.30 16.46
CA GLU A 716 26.79 -7.61 16.35
C GLU A 716 26.39 -7.11 17.72
N GLY A 717 26.07 -5.82 17.82
CA GLY A 717 25.69 -5.20 19.09
C GLY A 717 24.36 -4.46 19.00
N ARG A 718 23.56 -4.54 20.06
CA ARG A 718 22.32 -3.79 20.24
C ARG A 718 22.43 -2.98 21.52
N ILE A 719 22.23 -1.67 21.41
CA ILE A 719 22.42 -0.73 22.49
C ILE A 719 21.13 0.08 22.65
N GLN A 720 20.52 0.04 23.83
CA GLN A 720 19.41 0.92 24.18
C GLN A 720 19.94 2.09 25.00
N LEU A 721 19.66 3.29 24.53
CA LEU A 721 20.15 4.55 25.09
C LEU A 721 18.99 5.47 25.45
N PHE A 722 19.22 6.39 26.37
CA PHE A 722 18.32 7.50 26.65
C PHE A 722 18.89 8.79 26.07
N VAL A 723 18.18 9.38 25.10
CA VAL A 723 18.59 10.59 24.37
C VAL A 723 17.52 11.67 24.49
N HIS A 724 17.86 12.94 24.23
CA HIS A 724 16.90 14.03 24.26
C HIS A 724 16.23 14.21 22.88
N ASP A 725 16.99 14.07 21.80
CA ASP A 725 16.55 14.36 20.44
C ASP A 725 17.34 13.56 19.38
N VAL A 726 17.00 13.81 18.12
CA VAL A 726 17.67 13.19 16.97
C VAL A 726 19.12 13.64 16.82
N ASP A 727 19.50 14.84 17.30
CA ASP A 727 20.88 15.33 17.20
C ASP A 727 21.81 14.59 18.13
N ASP A 728 21.34 14.19 19.33
CA ASP A 728 22.06 13.27 20.20
C ASP A 728 22.31 11.93 19.46
N VAL A 729 21.30 11.39 18.77
CA VAL A 729 21.42 10.14 17.98
C VAL A 729 22.44 10.29 16.84
N LYS A 730 22.40 11.40 16.12
CA LYS A 730 23.37 11.71 15.04
C LYS A 730 24.79 11.78 15.62
N SER A 731 24.97 12.46 16.75
CA SER A 731 26.27 12.60 17.40
C SER A 731 26.83 11.22 17.82
N ILE A 732 25.99 10.37 18.41
CA ILE A 732 26.37 9.00 18.79
C ILE A 732 26.75 8.19 17.56
N THR A 733 25.90 8.21 16.51
CA THR A 733 26.13 7.46 15.27
C THR A 733 27.44 7.90 14.59
N THR A 734 27.68 9.20 14.52
CA THR A 734 28.89 9.75 13.90
C THR A 734 30.15 9.39 14.66
N ASN A 735 30.12 9.44 15.98
CA ASN A 735 31.31 9.10 16.79
C ASN A 735 31.58 7.59 16.84
N LEU A 736 30.54 6.76 16.87
CA LEU A 736 30.70 5.29 16.76
C LEU A 736 31.27 4.87 15.40
N ARG A 737 30.91 5.54 14.32
CA ARG A 737 31.47 5.29 12.98
C ARG A 737 32.94 5.65 12.83
N LYS A 738 33.51 6.46 13.74
CA LYS A 738 34.95 6.76 13.77
C LYS A 738 35.81 5.60 14.29
N ILE A 739 35.19 4.59 14.90
CA ILE A 739 35.87 3.38 15.33
C ILE A 739 36.09 2.50 14.08
N ASP A 740 37.34 2.28 13.70
CA ASP A 740 37.71 1.57 12.45
C ASP A 740 37.10 0.17 12.35
N GLU A 741 36.92 -0.49 13.48
CA GLU A 741 36.35 -1.82 13.59
C GLU A 741 34.83 -1.85 13.34
N ILE A 742 34.12 -0.73 13.54
CA ILE A 742 32.65 -0.61 13.35
C ILE A 742 32.34 -0.26 11.89
N LYS A 743 31.62 -1.12 11.20
CA LYS A 743 31.26 -0.95 9.79
C LYS A 743 29.83 -0.44 9.61
N THR A 744 28.94 -0.78 10.53
CA THR A 744 27.53 -0.38 10.45
C THR A 744 27.06 0.16 11.78
N VAL A 745 26.39 1.32 11.76
CA VAL A 745 25.70 1.91 12.92
C VAL A 745 24.34 2.38 12.44
N THR A 746 23.27 1.83 12.98
CA THR A 746 21.90 2.10 12.53
C THR A 746 20.95 2.21 13.72
N ARG A 747 19.99 3.17 13.67
CA ARG A 747 18.87 3.22 14.63
C ARG A 747 17.83 2.16 14.25
N ILE A 748 17.42 1.33 15.20
CA ILE A 748 16.40 0.28 15.04
C ILE A 748 15.19 0.58 15.94
N GLU A 749 14.00 0.11 15.51
CA GLU A 749 12.76 0.42 16.24
C GLU A 749 12.57 -0.46 17.46
N LYS A 750 12.86 -1.75 17.36
CA LYS A 750 12.78 -2.68 18.48
C LYS A 750 14.18 -3.21 18.81
N PHE A 751 14.41 -3.48 20.10
CA PHE A 751 15.71 -3.99 20.55
C PHE A 751 16.03 -5.39 20.00
N GLU A 752 15.01 -6.16 19.67
CA GLU A 752 15.13 -7.53 19.12
C GLU A 752 15.17 -7.57 17.58
N ASP A 753 14.91 -6.44 16.90
CA ASP A 753 14.93 -6.39 15.46
C ASP A 753 16.36 -6.60 14.95
N GLN A 754 16.53 -7.55 14.01
CA GLN A 754 17.71 -7.57 13.15
C GLN A 754 17.48 -6.56 12.04
N PRO A 755 18.42 -5.71 11.68
CA PRO A 755 18.33 -4.93 10.47
C PRO A 755 18.31 -5.90 9.29
N ASN A 756 17.16 -5.94 8.58
CA ASN A 756 16.95 -6.77 7.39
C ASN A 756 17.88 -6.37 6.25
#